data_e19332526967f3220cbc67f84d1f4af5
#
_entry.id   e19332526967f3220cbc67f84d1f4af5
#
_cell.length_a   1.000
_cell.length_b   1.000
_cell.length_c   1.000
_cell.angle_alpha   90.00
_cell.angle_beta   90.00
_cell.angle_gamma   90.00
#
_symmetry.space_group_name_H-M   'P 1'
#
loop_
_entity.id
_entity.type
_entity.pdbx_description
1 polymer ?
#
loop_
_entity_poly.entity_id
_entity_poly.type
_entity_poly.pdbx_seq_one_letter_code
_entity_poly.pdbx_strand_id
1 'polypeptide(L)'
;MFNEDNTVEQMLIEAATQSSWQYVKSQDIPRSSDSVLVESWLLEALVRLNPITRQQAEQVIYKLRAAITCGGNYDELVTANDRFRTLLFNENTEPFGKGGEYIPIRFFSEDAVEDYCVVTNQWEFPRSSVEGGKRLDLVYLINGIPVCVGEVKSPVRPQITWADGAIDMLHYEKSIPEMFVPNILTFATEGKELQYAGICAPVDKWGPWFKDESRQHGTIESVKSNVMGLVQPNRLLDIYRYYSVFTGTSSGKKIKIVCRYQQYLGGEAIVQRVLNTYREKQGPKKGLIWHFQGSGKSWLMVFAAQKLRLQNELHAPTVVIVDDRIDLEDQITGDFTRADIPNIEPAKTKEELVAFFKQDQRKILITTIFKFGDVDSVLNERDNIILLVDEAHRTQEKDLGQKMRNALPNAFFFGLTGTPINKRDKNTFQSFGADEDLEKGGYISKYTFQNSVEDGATLELNFQTVPVEMHLNEAQLQEEFDELTDQISEEEKNELVKRTSVEAFFTAEKRINDVARYIVNHFKEYVEPTGMKTQVVVYNRDCCVKYKKAIDALLGSEDATTIVMHTAGDKADEYKAYRRDREQERKLLDQFRDPLSPIKMVIVTSKLLTGFDAPILQCMYLDKPMKDHTLLQAICRTNRKYNVDKKCGLIVDFVGVFDNVAKSLAFDEETVKTVVKNIDEIKVLIPQFLQECIDFFPGVDRTIGGWEGLQAAQQCLLDESTKTNFAKHFSRLAKAWETVSPDAMLAAYQADYTWLAQVYQSVRPVSTGGSLIWTLLGAKTIEIIHRNIDTIDIGTPLEDLVVDGDVIDMVLEQAKDNPKKILEVEKMLRLRLGEHHGDPNYKAFAEKLDELRRHMEENLITSIDFLRGLLTLAKEVLEEEKNSNQPLDKREQAKAALTELFESIKTEDTPIIVERVVADIDENVVAIVRKFKDAFKSITAQREIKKKLRSILWVNYQIKDQEVFDKAYQYIEMYY
;
A
#
# COMPACT_ATOMS: atom_id res chain seq x y z
N MET A 1 35.95 -4.81 -17.97
CA MET A 1 34.90 -5.59 -17.36
C MET A 1 34.27 -4.70 -16.28
N PHE A 2 32.96 -4.57 -16.26
CA PHE A 2 32.27 -3.62 -15.38
C PHE A 2 32.14 -4.21 -13.97
N ASN A 3 32.60 -3.51 -12.95
CA ASN A 3 32.44 -3.87 -11.54
C ASN A 3 31.94 -2.64 -10.73
N GLU A 4 31.70 -2.80 -9.45
CA GLU A 4 31.24 -1.73 -8.54
C GLU A 4 32.19 -0.54 -8.58
N ASP A 5 33.49 -0.80 -8.33
CA ASP A 5 34.49 0.21 -8.13
C ASP A 5 34.73 1.05 -9.41
N ASN A 6 34.75 0.42 -10.58
CA ASN A 6 35.13 1.10 -11.83
C ASN A 6 33.94 1.61 -12.64
N THR A 7 32.72 1.44 -12.18
CA THR A 7 31.54 1.85 -12.93
C THR A 7 30.71 2.86 -12.15
N VAL A 8 30.01 2.45 -11.13
CA VAL A 8 29.05 3.35 -10.43
C VAL A 8 29.77 4.23 -9.43
N GLU A 9 30.72 3.67 -8.64
CA GLU A 9 31.48 4.43 -7.66
C GLU A 9 32.31 5.53 -8.36
N GLN A 10 33.06 5.17 -9.40
CA GLN A 10 33.88 6.12 -10.17
C GLN A 10 33.03 7.20 -10.84
N MET A 11 31.88 6.82 -11.43
CA MET A 11 30.92 7.78 -12.00
C MET A 11 30.46 8.81 -10.97
N LEU A 12 30.09 8.37 -9.75
CA LEU A 12 29.63 9.27 -8.69
C LEU A 12 30.72 10.19 -8.17
N ILE A 13 31.98 9.71 -8.08
CA ILE A 13 33.14 10.53 -7.75
C ILE A 13 33.38 11.62 -8.81
N GLU A 14 33.37 11.24 -10.09
CA GLU A 14 33.54 12.19 -11.18
C GLU A 14 32.41 13.23 -11.22
N ALA A 15 31.17 12.81 -11.01
CA ALA A 15 30.05 13.71 -10.93
C ALA A 15 30.12 14.66 -9.72
N ALA A 16 30.56 14.18 -8.57
CA ALA A 16 30.76 14.99 -7.37
C ALA A 16 31.85 16.04 -7.61
N THR A 17 32.97 15.68 -8.26
CA THR A 17 34.05 16.63 -8.59
C THR A 17 33.66 17.68 -9.64
N GLN A 18 32.69 17.37 -10.50
CA GLN A 18 32.10 18.35 -11.43
C GLN A 18 31.12 19.30 -10.75
N SER A 19 30.78 19.03 -9.49
CA SER A 19 29.89 19.84 -8.66
C SER A 19 30.68 20.64 -7.62
N SER A 20 30.24 20.64 -6.38
CA SER A 20 30.88 21.41 -5.29
C SER A 20 31.79 20.57 -4.40
N TRP A 21 32.11 19.33 -4.79
CA TRP A 21 32.89 18.40 -3.99
C TRP A 21 34.34 18.26 -4.52
N GLN A 22 35.29 18.19 -3.60
CA GLN A 22 36.68 17.84 -3.92
C GLN A 22 36.89 16.34 -3.63
N TYR A 23 37.41 15.59 -4.58
CA TYR A 23 37.79 14.20 -4.33
C TYR A 23 39.15 14.11 -3.66
N VAL A 24 39.21 13.40 -2.53
CA VAL A 24 40.43 13.07 -1.80
C VAL A 24 40.44 11.59 -1.51
N LYS A 25 41.50 10.87 -1.88
CA LYS A 25 41.61 9.43 -1.57
C LYS A 25 41.63 9.20 -0.08
N SER A 26 40.98 8.15 0.40
CA SER A 26 40.85 7.84 1.82
C SER A 26 42.20 7.78 2.54
N GLN A 27 43.22 7.22 1.90
CA GLN A 27 44.57 7.13 2.45
C GLN A 27 45.29 8.49 2.59
N ASP A 28 44.87 9.51 1.84
CA ASP A 28 45.49 10.85 1.83
C ASP A 28 44.78 11.81 2.81
N ILE A 29 43.69 11.35 3.46
CA ILE A 29 42.94 12.14 4.45
C ILE A 29 43.72 12.15 5.78
N PRO A 30 44.00 13.33 6.37
CA PRO A 30 44.80 13.45 7.57
C PRO A 30 44.00 13.09 8.84
N ARG A 31 43.73 11.79 9.06
CA ARG A 31 43.04 11.27 10.22
C ARG A 31 43.69 9.98 10.74
N SER A 32 43.49 9.65 12.00
CA SER A 32 43.72 8.28 12.49
C SER A 32 42.63 7.35 11.97
N SER A 33 42.96 6.08 11.75
CA SER A 33 42.04 5.11 11.13
C SER A 33 40.74 4.93 11.94
N ASP A 34 40.77 5.13 13.23
CA ASP A 34 39.66 5.04 14.19
C ASP A 34 38.93 6.38 14.41
N SER A 35 39.37 7.47 13.80
CA SER A 35 38.72 8.77 13.93
C SER A 35 37.56 8.90 12.93
N VAL A 36 36.40 9.32 13.43
CA VAL A 36 35.24 9.67 12.61
C VAL A 36 35.40 11.05 11.99
N LEU A 37 35.91 12.01 12.74
CA LEU A 37 36.13 13.38 12.28
C LEU A 37 37.53 13.56 11.70
N VAL A 38 37.63 14.40 10.66
CA VAL A 38 38.91 14.92 10.18
C VAL A 38 39.19 16.21 10.92
N GLU A 39 39.79 16.06 12.12
CA GLU A 39 39.92 17.13 13.11
C GLU A 39 40.71 18.33 12.62
N SER A 40 41.72 18.13 11.76
CA SER A 40 42.50 19.21 11.18
C SER A 40 41.62 20.13 10.31
N TRP A 41 40.75 19.56 9.49
CA TRP A 41 39.84 20.35 8.63
C TRP A 41 38.77 21.04 9.47
N LEU A 42 38.25 20.36 10.47
CA LEU A 42 37.26 20.93 11.37
C LEU A 42 37.86 22.09 12.20
N LEU A 43 39.08 21.95 12.66
CA LEU A 43 39.79 23.00 13.39
C LEU A 43 39.96 24.26 12.54
N GLU A 44 40.39 24.12 11.29
CA GLU A 44 40.51 25.25 10.35
C GLU A 44 39.15 25.92 10.10
N ALA A 45 38.11 25.13 9.90
CA ALA A 45 36.77 25.65 9.70
C ALA A 45 36.27 26.42 10.94
N LEU A 46 36.42 25.88 12.14
CA LEU A 46 35.98 26.54 13.38
C LEU A 46 36.70 27.88 13.61
N VAL A 47 37.99 27.96 13.35
CA VAL A 47 38.76 29.22 13.47
C VAL A 47 38.36 30.22 12.37
N ARG A 48 38.06 29.73 11.16
CA ARG A 48 37.58 30.59 10.05
C ARG A 48 36.18 31.16 10.31
N LEU A 49 35.28 30.35 10.85
CA LEU A 49 33.86 30.69 10.96
C LEU A 49 33.50 31.45 12.25
N ASN A 50 34.39 31.44 13.23
CA ASN A 50 34.10 31.97 14.56
C ASN A 50 35.26 32.86 15.10
N PRO A 51 34.96 33.88 15.90
CA PRO A 51 35.99 34.70 16.55
C PRO A 51 36.62 33.97 17.75
N ILE A 52 37.22 32.80 17.55
CA ILE A 52 37.81 31.96 18.58
C ILE A 52 39.28 31.61 18.25
N THR A 53 40.02 31.31 19.31
CA THR A 53 41.41 30.84 19.15
C THR A 53 41.44 29.36 18.79
N ARG A 54 42.61 28.92 18.28
CA ARG A 54 42.82 27.49 17.98
C ARG A 54 42.61 26.59 19.21
N GLN A 55 43.06 27.00 20.36
CA GLN A 55 42.87 26.26 21.64
C GLN A 55 41.38 26.13 22.03
N GLN A 56 40.58 27.17 21.79
CA GLN A 56 39.13 27.14 22.00
C GLN A 56 38.43 26.23 20.97
N ALA A 57 38.87 26.25 19.73
CA ALA A 57 38.36 25.32 18.71
C ALA A 57 38.66 23.86 19.05
N GLU A 58 39.86 23.56 19.59
CA GLU A 58 40.19 22.22 20.09
C GLU A 58 39.28 21.76 21.23
N GLN A 59 38.85 22.67 22.11
CA GLN A 59 37.87 22.36 23.16
C GLN A 59 36.49 22.02 22.57
N VAL A 60 36.05 22.69 21.49
CA VAL A 60 34.81 22.38 20.76
C VAL A 60 34.91 21.00 20.14
N ILE A 61 36.02 20.68 19.45
CA ILE A 61 36.27 19.37 18.85
C ILE A 61 36.24 18.26 19.90
N TYR A 62 36.84 18.48 21.06
CA TYR A 62 36.78 17.53 22.17
C TYR A 62 35.33 17.21 22.60
N LYS A 63 34.46 18.22 22.68
CA LYS A 63 33.02 18.00 22.97
C LYS A 63 32.32 17.22 21.92
N LEU A 64 32.59 17.49 20.63
CA LEU A 64 32.01 16.73 19.51
C LEU A 64 32.50 15.28 19.53
N ARG A 65 33.78 15.04 19.80
CA ARG A 65 34.34 13.68 19.92
C ARG A 65 33.63 12.90 21.05
N ALA A 66 33.38 13.54 22.20
CA ALA A 66 32.66 12.91 23.28
C ALA A 66 31.19 12.59 22.92
N ALA A 67 30.55 13.41 22.05
CA ALA A 67 29.20 13.18 21.58
C ALA A 67 29.09 12.03 20.56
N ILE A 68 30.17 11.69 19.86
CA ILE A 68 30.21 10.60 18.88
C ILE A 68 30.24 9.24 19.56
N THR A 69 30.75 9.12 20.80
CA THR A 69 30.79 7.85 21.52
C THR A 69 29.41 7.31 21.76
N CYS A 70 29.09 6.15 21.19
CA CYS A 70 27.81 5.47 21.38
C CYS A 70 27.99 3.95 21.46
N GLY A 71 27.02 3.24 22.05
CA GLY A 71 26.97 1.79 22.04
C GLY A 71 26.43 1.21 20.73
N GLY A 72 26.54 -0.10 20.57
CA GLY A 72 26.19 -0.82 19.33
C GLY A 72 24.70 -1.11 19.14
N ASN A 73 23.79 -0.42 19.84
CA ASN A 73 22.35 -0.58 19.62
C ASN A 73 21.75 0.65 18.92
N TYR A 74 20.66 0.43 18.18
CA TYR A 74 20.02 1.47 17.37
C TYR A 74 19.45 2.64 18.20
N ASP A 75 18.92 2.38 19.41
CA ASP A 75 18.35 3.43 20.25
C ASP A 75 19.45 4.40 20.75
N GLU A 76 20.63 3.89 21.05
CA GLU A 76 21.80 4.70 21.41
C GLU A 76 22.33 5.50 20.23
N LEU A 77 22.44 4.88 19.03
CA LEU A 77 22.88 5.56 17.82
C LEU A 77 21.96 6.73 17.46
N VAL A 78 20.63 6.49 17.43
CA VAL A 78 19.66 7.56 17.14
C VAL A 78 19.72 8.68 18.16
N THR A 79 19.89 8.34 19.44
CA THR A 79 20.01 9.34 20.52
C THR A 79 21.32 10.14 20.42
N ALA A 80 22.43 9.48 20.06
CA ALA A 80 23.71 10.16 19.84
C ALA A 80 23.68 11.08 18.61
N ASN A 81 23.01 10.63 17.51
CA ASN A 81 22.85 11.44 16.30
C ASN A 81 22.00 12.71 16.58
N ASP A 82 20.91 12.60 17.35
CA ASP A 82 20.10 13.74 17.74
C ASP A 82 20.88 14.74 18.59
N ARG A 83 21.61 14.23 19.59
CA ARG A 83 22.49 15.05 20.42
C ARG A 83 23.58 15.74 19.59
N PHE A 84 24.17 15.04 18.64
CA PHE A 84 25.20 15.60 17.76
C PHE A 84 24.63 16.71 16.87
N ARG A 85 23.44 16.48 16.27
CA ARG A 85 22.71 17.52 15.52
C ARG A 85 22.43 18.76 16.38
N THR A 86 21.97 18.56 17.61
CA THR A 86 21.69 19.67 18.54
C THR A 86 22.94 20.51 18.80
N LEU A 87 24.08 19.86 18.99
CA LEU A 87 25.35 20.56 19.17
C LEU A 87 25.77 21.36 17.92
N LEU A 88 25.46 20.89 16.71
CA LEU A 88 25.80 21.58 15.47
C LEU A 88 24.92 22.81 15.18
N PHE A 89 23.65 22.80 15.58
CA PHE A 89 22.70 23.80 15.08
C PHE A 89 21.95 24.60 16.15
N ASN A 90 21.69 24.05 17.35
CA ASN A 90 20.70 24.66 18.22
C ASN A 90 21.26 25.27 19.53
N GLU A 91 22.32 24.72 20.10
CA GLU A 91 22.69 25.08 21.51
C GLU A 91 24.18 25.17 21.75
N ASN A 92 25.00 25.21 20.74
CA ASN A 92 26.43 25.29 20.98
C ASN A 92 26.88 26.75 21.20
N THR A 93 26.65 27.21 22.40
CA THR A 93 27.25 28.48 22.90
C THR A 93 28.38 28.18 23.84
N GLU A 94 29.50 28.88 23.67
CA GLU A 94 30.68 28.69 24.46
C GLU A 94 31.07 30.01 25.17
N PRO A 95 31.62 29.98 26.39
CA PRO A 95 31.99 31.18 27.13
C PRO A 95 33.31 31.77 26.64
N PHE A 96 33.44 31.96 25.32
CA PHE A 96 34.68 32.38 24.65
C PHE A 96 34.69 33.86 24.30
N GLY A 97 33.59 34.59 24.56
CA GLY A 97 33.52 36.03 24.39
C GLY A 97 34.27 36.84 25.46
N LYS A 98 34.32 38.16 25.31
CA LYS A 98 35.00 39.04 26.25
C LYS A 98 34.39 38.94 27.62
N GLY A 99 35.25 38.61 28.64
CA GLY A 99 34.77 38.48 30.04
C GLY A 99 33.98 37.19 30.31
N GLY A 100 34.02 36.19 29.42
CA GLY A 100 33.27 34.95 29.60
C GLY A 100 31.85 34.99 29.00
N GLU A 101 31.59 35.94 28.12
CA GLU A 101 30.34 36.01 27.38
C GLU A 101 30.16 34.76 26.52
N TYR A 102 28.94 34.22 26.47
CA TYR A 102 28.61 33.06 25.64
C TYR A 102 28.38 33.49 24.19
N ILE A 103 29.14 32.91 23.30
CA ILE A 103 29.01 33.13 21.85
C ILE A 103 28.55 31.86 21.13
N PRO A 104 27.68 31.95 20.11
CA PRO A 104 27.30 30.80 19.31
C PRO A 104 28.46 30.31 18.44
N ILE A 105 28.65 29.00 18.36
CA ILE A 105 29.66 28.36 17.51
C ILE A 105 29.05 27.87 16.22
N ARG A 106 29.59 28.34 15.11
CA ARG A 106 29.21 27.92 13.75
C ARG A 106 30.15 26.85 13.24
N PHE A 107 29.60 25.76 12.68
CA PHE A 107 30.34 24.65 12.09
C PHE A 107 30.32 24.70 10.55
N PHE A 108 29.37 25.43 9.97
CA PHE A 108 29.16 25.54 8.53
C PHE A 108 28.91 27.00 8.15
N SER A 109 29.33 27.35 6.92
CA SER A 109 29.03 28.64 6.30
C SER A 109 27.52 28.81 6.05
N GLU A 110 27.06 30.02 5.78
CA GLU A 110 25.68 30.25 5.34
C GLU A 110 25.42 29.62 3.96
N ASP A 111 26.39 29.72 3.07
CA ASP A 111 26.47 28.94 1.84
C ASP A 111 27.48 27.80 2.03
N ALA A 112 27.00 26.59 2.13
CA ALA A 112 27.84 25.40 2.35
C ALA A 112 28.81 25.11 1.21
N VAL A 113 28.67 25.73 0.06
CA VAL A 113 29.63 25.63 -1.07
C VAL A 113 30.96 26.33 -0.70
N GLU A 114 30.95 27.30 0.23
CA GLU A 114 32.15 27.96 0.73
C GLU A 114 32.91 27.09 1.78
N ASP A 115 32.33 26.02 2.24
CA ASP A 115 32.92 25.09 3.17
C ASP A 115 33.85 24.09 2.44
N TYR A 116 34.70 23.40 3.20
CA TYR A 116 35.54 22.35 2.65
C TYR A 116 34.75 21.07 2.47
N CYS A 117 34.19 20.92 1.25
CA CYS A 117 33.37 19.78 0.86
C CYS A 117 34.19 18.69 0.19
N VAL A 118 34.34 17.54 0.80
CA VAL A 118 35.18 16.42 0.30
C VAL A 118 34.33 15.18 0.11
N VAL A 119 34.45 14.52 -1.04
CA VAL A 119 34.01 13.15 -1.26
C VAL A 119 35.23 12.23 -1.27
N THR A 120 35.13 11.11 -0.60
CA THR A 120 36.14 10.07 -0.58
C THR A 120 35.51 8.70 -0.76
N ASN A 121 36.32 7.76 -1.25
CA ASN A 121 35.87 6.39 -1.41
C ASN A 121 36.70 5.43 -0.57
N GLN A 122 36.19 4.20 -0.41
CA GLN A 122 36.89 3.11 0.23
C GLN A 122 37.39 3.51 1.63
N TRP A 123 36.51 4.16 2.42
CA TRP A 123 36.82 4.62 3.76
C TRP A 123 36.89 3.44 4.73
N GLU A 124 38.06 3.09 5.15
CA GLU A 124 38.28 2.02 6.13
C GLU A 124 38.08 2.53 7.56
N PHE A 125 37.32 1.81 8.34
CA PHE A 125 37.10 2.06 9.76
C PHE A 125 37.36 0.75 10.52
N PRO A 126 38.45 0.67 11.32
CA PRO A 126 38.81 -0.51 12.07
C PRO A 126 37.82 -0.73 13.23
N ARG A 127 37.53 -1.97 13.55
CA ARG A 127 36.78 -2.36 14.73
C ARG A 127 37.70 -2.92 15.81
N SER A 128 37.37 -2.62 17.07
CA SER A 128 38.11 -3.12 18.25
C SER A 128 37.81 -4.58 18.62
N SER A 129 36.92 -5.29 17.91
CA SER A 129 36.49 -6.66 18.20
C SER A 129 36.59 -7.58 16.98
N VAL A 130 36.76 -8.86 17.22
CA VAL A 130 37.04 -10.07 16.42
C VAL A 130 36.61 -10.12 14.94
N GLU A 131 35.70 -9.29 14.47
CA GLU A 131 35.33 -9.15 13.06
C GLU A 131 36.08 -7.99 12.46
N GLY A 132 36.78 -8.18 11.35
CA GLY A 132 37.58 -7.18 10.65
C GLY A 132 36.89 -5.84 10.42
N GLY A 133 37.65 -4.77 10.21
CA GLY A 133 37.13 -3.43 9.95
C GLY A 133 36.14 -3.39 8.79
N LYS A 134 35.34 -2.32 8.73
CA LYS A 134 34.41 -2.08 7.62
C LYS A 134 35.02 -1.08 6.65
N ARG A 135 34.66 -1.22 5.39
CA ARG A 135 35.08 -0.35 4.29
C ARG A 135 33.80 0.21 3.65
N LEU A 136 33.64 1.53 3.71
CA LEU A 136 32.53 2.25 3.15
C LEU A 136 32.86 2.72 1.73
N ASP A 137 31.94 2.54 0.78
CA ASP A 137 32.19 2.85 -0.63
C ASP A 137 32.36 4.34 -0.88
N LEU A 138 31.43 5.17 -0.39
CA LEU A 138 31.45 6.63 -0.56
C LEU A 138 31.15 7.33 0.76
N VAL A 139 31.96 8.32 1.11
CA VAL A 139 31.75 9.19 2.26
C VAL A 139 31.87 10.66 1.86
N TYR A 140 30.86 11.44 2.20
CA TYR A 140 30.80 12.88 1.93
C TYR A 140 31.04 13.65 3.23
N LEU A 141 32.05 14.52 3.24
CA LEU A 141 32.45 15.30 4.42
C LEU A 141 32.29 16.79 4.16
N ILE A 142 31.73 17.52 5.12
CA ILE A 142 31.74 18.98 5.13
C ILE A 142 32.54 19.44 6.34
N ASN A 143 33.58 20.22 6.11
CA ASN A 143 34.51 20.68 7.15
C ASN A 143 35.08 19.54 8.02
N GLY A 144 35.31 18.38 7.44
CA GLY A 144 35.81 17.19 8.15
C GLY A 144 34.77 16.40 8.94
N ILE A 145 33.48 16.74 8.85
CA ILE A 145 32.37 16.01 9.45
C ILE A 145 31.75 15.11 8.38
N PRO A 146 31.67 13.76 8.55
CA PRO A 146 31.02 12.85 7.59
C PRO A 146 29.50 12.98 7.68
N VAL A 147 28.90 13.64 6.69
CA VAL A 147 27.48 14.00 6.68
C VAL A 147 26.60 13.02 5.91
N CYS A 148 27.18 12.28 4.95
CA CYS A 148 26.44 11.33 4.14
C CYS A 148 27.33 10.14 3.79
N VAL A 149 26.76 8.93 3.83
CA VAL A 149 27.42 7.69 3.40
C VAL A 149 26.61 7.05 2.29
N GLY A 150 27.28 6.66 1.22
CA GLY A 150 26.68 5.96 0.08
C GLY A 150 27.26 4.55 -0.06
N GLU A 151 26.38 3.59 -0.29
CA GLU A 151 26.74 2.21 -0.65
C GLU A 151 26.41 1.98 -2.12
N VAL A 152 27.35 1.42 -2.84
CA VAL A 152 27.27 1.21 -4.27
C VAL A 152 27.29 -0.28 -4.58
N LYS A 153 26.48 -0.71 -5.52
CA LYS A 153 26.40 -2.09 -5.97
C LYS A 153 26.64 -2.20 -7.47
N SER A 154 27.02 -3.39 -7.91
CA SER A 154 27.34 -3.64 -9.31
C SER A 154 26.13 -3.54 -10.23
N PRO A 155 26.15 -2.73 -11.29
CA PRO A 155 25.04 -2.58 -12.23
C PRO A 155 24.83 -3.81 -13.12
N VAL A 156 25.77 -4.74 -13.15
CA VAL A 156 25.79 -5.90 -14.05
C VAL A 156 25.47 -7.23 -13.35
N ARG A 157 25.23 -7.21 -12.04
CA ARG A 157 24.84 -8.38 -11.26
C ARG A 157 23.33 -8.39 -11.06
N PRO A 158 22.55 -9.24 -11.77
CA PRO A 158 21.08 -9.19 -11.74
C PRO A 158 20.46 -9.47 -10.37
N GLN A 159 21.17 -10.15 -9.48
CA GLN A 159 20.69 -10.58 -8.17
C GLN A 159 20.99 -9.57 -7.06
N ILE A 160 21.83 -8.58 -7.33
CA ILE A 160 22.24 -7.57 -6.35
C ILE A 160 21.60 -6.24 -6.73
N THR A 161 20.94 -5.62 -5.76
CA THR A 161 20.18 -4.37 -5.94
C THR A 161 20.58 -3.35 -4.87
N TRP A 162 20.01 -2.15 -4.93
CA TRP A 162 20.13 -1.15 -3.88
C TRP A 162 19.73 -1.70 -2.49
N ALA A 163 18.79 -2.68 -2.42
CA ALA A 163 18.35 -3.22 -1.15
C ALA A 163 19.44 -4.03 -0.43
N ASP A 164 20.34 -4.68 -1.18
CA ASP A 164 21.52 -5.33 -0.61
C ASP A 164 22.44 -4.26 -0.01
N GLY A 165 22.62 -3.11 -0.71
CA GLY A 165 23.35 -1.97 -0.17
C GLY A 165 22.69 -1.38 1.08
N ALA A 166 21.38 -1.31 1.14
CA ALA A 166 20.65 -0.87 2.33
C ALA A 166 20.83 -1.84 3.51
N ILE A 167 20.88 -3.15 3.25
CA ILE A 167 21.18 -4.18 4.27
C ILE A 167 22.61 -4.02 4.78
N ASP A 168 23.57 -3.82 3.89
CA ASP A 168 24.95 -3.58 4.28
C ASP A 168 25.09 -2.33 5.14
N MET A 169 24.36 -1.27 4.80
CA MET A 169 24.33 -0.04 5.58
C MET A 169 23.82 -0.28 7.01
N LEU A 170 22.72 -1.07 7.19
CA LEU A 170 22.24 -1.45 8.51
C LEU A 170 23.27 -2.30 9.29
N HIS A 171 24.05 -3.14 8.61
CA HIS A 171 25.15 -3.88 9.23
C HIS A 171 26.29 -2.95 9.66
N TYR A 172 26.61 -1.91 8.87
CA TYR A 172 27.63 -0.93 9.23
C TYR A 172 27.21 -0.10 10.44
N GLU A 173 25.96 0.40 10.45
CA GLU A 173 25.38 1.13 11.58
C GLU A 173 25.42 0.34 12.89
N LYS A 174 25.28 -0.97 12.82
CA LYS A 174 25.41 -1.86 13.99
C LYS A 174 26.88 -2.14 14.36
N SER A 175 27.76 -2.25 13.37
CA SER A 175 29.15 -2.68 13.56
C SER A 175 30.08 -1.53 13.94
N ILE A 176 29.84 -0.36 13.37
CA ILE A 176 30.63 0.88 13.55
C ILE A 176 29.71 2.09 13.77
N PRO A 177 28.85 2.06 14.81
CA PRO A 177 27.82 3.06 15.02
C PRO A 177 28.36 4.49 15.13
N GLU A 178 29.57 4.66 15.65
CA GLU A 178 30.22 5.97 15.80
C GLU A 178 30.34 6.72 14.47
N MET A 179 30.57 6.00 13.37
CA MET A 179 30.67 6.58 12.03
C MET A 179 29.36 7.23 11.56
N PHE A 180 28.23 6.75 12.09
CA PHE A 180 26.91 7.22 11.71
C PHE A 180 26.31 8.25 12.67
N VAL A 181 26.99 8.57 13.79
CA VAL A 181 26.54 9.64 14.70
C VAL A 181 26.44 10.99 14.00
N PRO A 182 27.40 11.47 13.19
CA PRO A 182 27.28 12.74 12.48
C PRO A 182 26.44 12.64 11.20
N ASN A 183 26.01 11.46 10.80
CA ASN A 183 25.40 11.23 9.50
C ASN A 183 23.99 11.85 9.37
N ILE A 184 23.73 12.55 8.27
CA ILE A 184 22.42 13.13 7.93
C ILE A 184 21.50 12.05 7.38
N LEU A 185 21.97 11.36 6.35
CA LEU A 185 21.27 10.31 5.63
C LEU A 185 22.26 9.34 5.00
N THR A 186 21.78 8.16 4.66
CA THR A 186 22.49 7.17 3.87
C THR A 186 21.76 6.94 2.56
N PHE A 187 22.49 6.55 1.52
CA PHE A 187 21.89 6.14 0.26
C PHE A 187 22.51 4.83 -0.26
N ALA A 188 21.76 4.12 -1.09
CA ALA A 188 22.22 2.94 -1.80
C ALA A 188 21.80 2.97 -3.26
N THR A 189 22.66 2.49 -4.16
CA THR A 189 22.39 2.44 -5.60
C THR A 189 23.18 1.32 -6.28
N GLU A 190 22.58 0.71 -7.30
CA GLU A 190 23.28 -0.16 -8.25
C GLU A 190 23.43 0.49 -9.64
N GLY A 191 23.24 1.81 -9.74
CA GLY A 191 23.37 2.56 -10.96
C GLY A 191 22.12 2.61 -11.85
N LYS A 192 20.99 2.08 -11.40
CA LYS A 192 19.68 2.17 -12.08
C LYS A 192 18.63 2.83 -11.20
N GLU A 193 18.68 2.52 -9.91
CA GLU A 193 17.82 3.12 -8.89
C GLU A 193 18.64 3.76 -7.78
N LEU A 194 18.11 4.80 -7.18
CA LEU A 194 18.65 5.46 -6.01
C LEU A 194 17.62 5.42 -4.91
N GLN A 195 18.01 4.85 -3.78
CA GLN A 195 17.18 4.85 -2.57
C GLN A 195 17.98 5.44 -1.41
N TYR A 196 17.29 6.16 -0.51
CA TYR A 196 17.93 6.76 0.66
C TYR A 196 17.05 6.66 1.88
N ALA A 197 17.66 6.79 3.06
CA ALA A 197 16.96 6.83 4.33
C ALA A 197 17.76 7.60 5.39
N GLY A 198 17.15 7.86 6.54
CA GLY A 198 17.85 8.22 7.75
C GLY A 198 18.49 6.98 8.39
N ILE A 199 19.41 7.19 9.31
CA ILE A 199 20.04 6.10 10.07
C ILE A 199 19.02 5.21 10.76
N CYS A 200 19.33 3.92 10.89
CA CYS A 200 18.50 2.89 11.54
C CYS A 200 17.12 2.67 10.90
N ALA A 201 16.91 3.17 9.69
CA ALA A 201 15.66 2.96 8.98
C ALA A 201 15.63 1.54 8.38
N PRO A 202 14.62 0.71 8.67
CA PRO A 202 14.47 -0.59 8.03
C PRO A 202 14.32 -0.44 6.51
N VAL A 203 14.71 -1.47 5.74
CA VAL A 203 14.77 -1.41 4.26
C VAL A 203 13.44 -1.02 3.63
N ASP A 204 12.31 -1.42 4.20
CA ASP A 204 10.97 -1.07 3.72
C ASP A 204 10.61 0.42 3.89
N LYS A 205 11.42 1.17 4.63
CA LYS A 205 11.28 2.63 4.83
C LYS A 205 12.23 3.44 3.96
N TRP A 206 13.11 2.81 3.20
CA TRP A 206 13.91 3.51 2.20
C TRP A 206 13.00 4.01 1.08
N GLY A 207 13.39 5.08 0.41
CA GLY A 207 12.60 5.66 -0.68
C GLY A 207 13.46 6.35 -1.71
N PRO A 208 12.93 6.55 -2.94
CA PRO A 208 13.65 7.19 -4.00
C PRO A 208 13.90 8.68 -3.69
N TRP A 209 15.01 9.18 -4.21
CA TRP A 209 15.24 10.61 -4.35
C TRP A 209 15.23 10.98 -5.83
N PHE A 210 14.42 11.99 -6.17
CA PHE A 210 14.44 12.60 -7.48
C PHE A 210 14.88 14.06 -7.35
N LYS A 211 15.73 14.49 -8.27
CA LYS A 211 16.25 15.85 -8.31
C LYS A 211 15.15 16.90 -8.44
N ASP A 212 14.13 16.56 -9.24
CA ASP A 212 13.01 17.43 -9.58
C ASP A 212 11.74 16.61 -9.90
N GLU A 213 10.67 17.31 -10.26
CA GLU A 213 9.37 16.71 -10.57
C GLU A 213 9.35 15.85 -11.85
N SER A 214 10.41 15.83 -12.68
CA SER A 214 10.49 14.97 -13.86
C SER A 214 10.70 13.49 -13.52
N ARG A 215 11.17 13.19 -12.31
CA ARG A 215 11.31 11.86 -11.74
C ARG A 215 12.07 10.86 -12.65
N GLN A 216 13.11 11.32 -13.32
CA GLN A 216 13.91 10.46 -14.19
C GLN A 216 14.65 9.39 -13.38
N HIS A 217 14.53 8.14 -13.80
CA HIS A 217 15.14 6.97 -13.17
C HIS A 217 15.43 5.86 -14.20
N GLY A 218 16.02 4.76 -13.77
CA GLY A 218 16.25 3.56 -14.57
C GLY A 218 17.51 3.59 -15.44
N THR A 219 18.29 4.68 -15.43
CA THR A 219 19.54 4.81 -16.19
C THR A 219 20.67 5.31 -15.30
N ILE A 220 21.91 4.99 -15.69
CA ILE A 220 23.12 5.49 -15.00
C ILE A 220 23.13 7.02 -14.94
N GLU A 221 22.74 7.69 -16.02
CA GLU A 221 22.71 9.16 -16.06
C GLU A 221 21.65 9.76 -15.14
N SER A 222 20.46 9.13 -15.05
CA SER A 222 19.41 9.56 -14.11
C SER A 222 19.85 9.37 -12.65
N VAL A 223 20.49 8.25 -12.32
CA VAL A 223 21.05 8.01 -10.98
C VAL A 223 22.11 9.03 -10.65
N LYS A 224 23.07 9.27 -11.54
CA LYS A 224 24.09 10.31 -11.41
C LYS A 224 23.46 11.68 -11.07
N SER A 225 22.46 12.10 -11.87
CA SER A 225 21.78 13.38 -11.68
C SER A 225 21.03 13.43 -10.33
N ASN A 226 20.36 12.34 -9.92
CA ASN A 226 19.61 12.27 -8.69
C ASN A 226 20.53 12.25 -7.45
N VAL A 227 21.65 11.50 -7.49
CA VAL A 227 22.64 11.50 -6.39
C VAL A 227 23.24 12.90 -6.25
N MET A 228 23.66 13.53 -7.35
CA MET A 228 24.18 14.90 -7.29
C MET A 228 23.14 15.89 -6.77
N GLY A 229 21.87 15.68 -7.13
CA GLY A 229 20.77 16.44 -6.56
C GLY A 229 20.61 16.23 -5.05
N LEU A 230 20.77 15.01 -4.54
CA LEU A 230 20.65 14.68 -3.11
C LEU A 230 21.81 15.24 -2.30
N VAL A 231 23.06 15.00 -2.76
CA VAL A 231 24.28 15.32 -1.99
C VAL A 231 24.76 16.75 -2.16
N GLN A 232 23.98 17.66 -2.77
CA GLN A 232 24.36 19.08 -2.77
C GLN A 232 24.64 19.58 -1.35
N PRO A 233 25.79 20.24 -1.04
CA PRO A 233 26.14 20.66 0.31
C PRO A 233 25.03 21.43 1.02
N ASN A 234 24.49 22.46 0.39
CA ASN A 234 23.39 23.26 0.95
C ASN A 234 22.13 22.39 1.22
N ARG A 235 21.81 21.48 0.31
CA ARG A 235 20.64 20.59 0.49
C ARG A 235 20.84 19.60 1.63
N LEU A 236 22.03 19.01 1.76
CA LEU A 236 22.32 18.12 2.89
C LEU A 236 22.18 18.86 4.23
N LEU A 237 22.72 20.08 4.34
CA LEU A 237 22.59 20.88 5.55
C LEU A 237 21.16 21.35 5.78
N ASP A 238 20.39 21.69 4.74
CA ASP A 238 18.97 21.97 4.82
C ASP A 238 18.19 20.76 5.35
N ILE A 239 18.45 19.57 4.80
CA ILE A 239 17.82 18.33 5.28
C ILE A 239 18.17 18.11 6.74
N TYR A 240 19.42 18.27 7.11
CA TYR A 240 19.86 18.07 8.51
C TYR A 240 19.18 19.05 9.46
N ARG A 241 19.06 20.29 9.07
CA ARG A 241 18.62 21.40 9.93
C ARG A 241 17.08 21.49 9.98
N TYR A 242 16.39 21.34 8.84
CA TYR A 242 14.98 21.68 8.70
C TYR A 242 14.09 20.53 8.24
N TYR A 243 14.63 19.56 7.49
CA TYR A 243 13.86 18.49 6.84
C TYR A 243 14.12 17.11 7.45
N SER A 244 14.61 17.09 8.68
CA SER A 244 14.70 15.88 9.50
C SER A 244 14.23 16.17 10.94
N VAL A 245 13.63 15.16 11.55
CA VAL A 245 13.14 15.25 12.94
C VAL A 245 13.41 13.95 13.67
N PHE A 246 13.52 14.03 14.99
CA PHE A 246 13.60 12.88 15.87
C PHE A 246 12.27 12.77 16.64
N THR A 247 11.65 11.61 16.63
CA THR A 247 10.34 11.41 17.24
C THR A 247 10.27 10.10 18.02
N GLY A 248 9.47 10.07 19.07
CA GLY A 248 9.20 8.85 19.84
C GLY A 248 8.13 7.98 19.16
N THR A 249 8.37 6.68 19.06
CA THR A 249 7.34 5.71 18.69
C THR A 249 6.36 5.47 19.84
N SER A 250 5.24 4.82 19.57
CA SER A 250 4.28 4.38 20.61
C SER A 250 4.91 3.42 21.63
N SER A 251 5.99 2.72 21.25
CA SER A 251 6.78 1.86 22.14
C SER A 251 7.86 2.60 22.94
N GLY A 252 7.93 3.93 22.84
CA GLY A 252 8.91 4.75 23.55
C GLY A 252 10.29 4.80 22.91
N LYS A 253 10.50 4.13 21.77
CA LYS A 253 11.77 4.19 21.02
C LYS A 253 11.87 5.48 20.22
N LYS A 254 13.07 6.07 20.18
CA LYS A 254 13.37 7.24 19.37
C LYS A 254 13.73 6.80 17.95
N ILE A 255 13.17 7.46 16.94
CA ILE A 255 13.50 7.25 15.52
C ILE A 255 13.83 8.58 14.85
N LYS A 256 14.66 8.52 13.80
CA LYS A 256 14.95 9.65 12.93
C LYS A 256 14.07 9.56 11.68
N ILE A 257 13.34 10.61 11.39
CA ILE A 257 12.58 10.78 10.15
C ILE A 257 13.31 11.80 9.28
N VAL A 258 13.64 11.41 8.06
CA VAL A 258 14.17 12.29 7.00
C VAL A 258 13.07 12.49 5.97
N CYS A 259 12.92 13.71 5.46
CA CYS A 259 11.91 14.04 4.45
C CYS A 259 12.02 13.15 3.21
N ARG A 260 10.90 12.91 2.53
CA ARG A 260 10.87 12.39 1.17
C ARG A 260 11.12 13.54 0.17
N TYR A 261 11.60 13.21 -1.05
CA TYR A 261 11.91 14.23 -2.05
C TYR A 261 10.73 15.15 -2.35
N GLN A 262 9.50 14.62 -2.43
CA GLN A 262 8.30 15.43 -2.66
C GLN A 262 7.98 16.37 -1.49
N GLN A 263 8.29 15.95 -0.25
CA GLN A 263 8.14 16.81 0.93
C GLN A 263 9.18 17.93 0.92
N TYR A 264 10.41 17.61 0.49
CA TYR A 264 11.45 18.62 0.33
C TYR A 264 11.09 19.63 -0.77
N LEU A 265 10.76 19.14 -1.98
CA LEU A 265 10.40 20.01 -3.10
C LEU A 265 9.17 20.87 -2.81
N GLY A 266 8.13 20.29 -2.22
CA GLY A 266 6.92 21.02 -1.84
C GLY A 266 7.16 22.04 -0.72
N GLY A 267 7.96 21.66 0.29
CA GLY A 267 8.36 22.57 1.38
C GLY A 267 9.20 23.74 0.88
N GLU A 268 10.19 23.47 0.01
CA GLU A 268 11.00 24.50 -0.63
C GLU A 268 10.17 25.42 -1.52
N ALA A 269 9.20 24.89 -2.26
CA ALA A 269 8.30 25.72 -3.07
C ALA A 269 7.52 26.74 -2.22
N ILE A 270 7.06 26.32 -1.02
CA ILE A 270 6.43 27.26 -0.05
C ILE A 270 7.46 28.28 0.45
N VAL A 271 8.59 27.83 0.95
CA VAL A 271 9.62 28.69 1.56
C VAL A 271 10.11 29.73 0.56
N GLN A 272 10.47 29.30 -0.67
CA GLN A 272 10.96 30.20 -1.70
C GLN A 272 9.91 31.22 -2.14
N ARG A 273 8.64 30.80 -2.26
CA ARG A 273 7.56 31.75 -2.57
C ARG A 273 7.41 32.81 -1.49
N VAL A 274 7.44 32.42 -0.21
CA VAL A 274 7.36 33.36 0.90
C VAL A 274 8.56 34.34 0.88
N LEU A 275 9.78 33.82 0.78
CA LEU A 275 10.99 34.64 0.80
C LEU A 275 11.05 35.61 -0.36
N ASN A 276 10.82 35.14 -1.60
CA ASN A 276 10.85 35.98 -2.79
C ASN A 276 9.79 37.10 -2.73
N THR A 277 8.53 36.72 -2.45
CA THR A 277 7.45 37.72 -2.34
C THR A 277 7.68 38.71 -1.19
N TYR A 278 8.25 38.27 -0.06
CA TYR A 278 8.56 39.12 1.08
C TYR A 278 9.69 40.07 0.80
N ARG A 279 10.76 39.68 0.09
CA ARG A 279 11.89 40.52 -0.33
C ARG A 279 11.47 41.54 -1.35
N GLU A 280 10.75 41.14 -2.38
CA GLU A 280 10.37 41.99 -3.50
C GLU A 280 9.16 42.87 -3.19
N LYS A 281 8.45 42.57 -2.10
CA LYS A 281 7.16 43.17 -1.73
C LYS A 281 6.12 43.09 -2.85
N GLN A 282 6.32 42.22 -3.80
CA GLN A 282 5.47 41.93 -4.95
C GLN A 282 5.41 40.42 -5.19
N GLY A 283 4.33 39.97 -5.85
CA GLY A 283 4.15 38.53 -6.14
C GLY A 283 3.02 37.91 -5.34
N PRO A 284 2.70 36.64 -5.64
CA PRO A 284 1.58 35.95 -5.05
C PRO A 284 1.85 35.53 -3.59
N LYS A 285 0.96 35.95 -2.69
CA LYS A 285 0.93 35.54 -1.28
C LYS A 285 0.11 34.25 -1.09
N LYS A 286 0.05 33.41 -2.10
CA LYS A 286 -0.71 32.16 -2.08
C LYS A 286 -0.04 31.10 -2.90
N GLY A 287 -0.40 29.83 -2.62
CA GLY A 287 0.08 28.67 -3.36
C GLY A 287 -0.78 27.45 -3.06
N LEU A 288 -0.93 26.57 -4.05
CA LEU A 288 -1.69 25.34 -3.93
C LEU A 288 -0.78 24.14 -4.16
N ILE A 289 -0.82 23.19 -3.22
CA ILE A 289 -0.07 21.93 -3.29
C ILE A 289 -1.07 20.79 -3.43
N TRP A 290 -0.88 19.98 -4.45
CA TRP A 290 -1.59 18.71 -4.59
C TRP A 290 -0.64 17.55 -4.33
N HIS A 291 -0.66 17.04 -3.12
CA HIS A 291 0.01 15.80 -2.75
C HIS A 291 -1.00 14.75 -2.33
N PHE A 292 -1.01 13.63 -3.03
CA PHE A 292 -1.96 12.55 -2.81
C PHE A 292 -2.05 12.13 -1.34
N GLN A 293 -3.20 11.61 -0.94
CA GLN A 293 -3.44 11.22 0.45
C GLN A 293 -2.50 10.06 0.84
N GLY A 294 -1.81 10.20 1.96
CA GLY A 294 -0.79 9.26 2.39
C GLY A 294 0.64 9.60 1.98
N SER A 295 0.85 10.62 1.16
CA SER A 295 2.18 11.10 0.74
C SER A 295 3.00 11.78 1.85
N GLY A 296 2.40 12.01 3.04
CA GLY A 296 3.07 12.67 4.16
C GLY A 296 2.93 14.19 4.18
N LYS A 297 1.78 14.76 3.77
CA LYS A 297 1.50 16.20 3.82
C LYS A 297 1.71 16.83 5.20
N SER A 298 1.33 16.13 6.27
CA SER A 298 1.53 16.63 7.64
C SER A 298 3.01 16.90 7.93
N TRP A 299 3.90 15.98 7.55
CA TRP A 299 5.35 16.17 7.68
C TRP A 299 5.89 17.28 6.78
N LEU A 300 5.33 17.47 5.58
CA LEU A 300 5.68 18.61 4.73
C LEU A 300 5.38 19.93 5.44
N MET A 301 4.19 20.06 6.08
CA MET A 301 3.82 21.24 6.85
C MET A 301 4.77 21.46 8.04
N VAL A 302 5.13 20.39 8.76
CA VAL A 302 6.11 20.42 9.85
C VAL A 302 7.44 20.99 9.38
N PHE A 303 8.01 20.44 8.30
CA PHE A 303 9.30 20.85 7.75
C PHE A 303 9.27 22.30 7.24
N ALA A 304 8.24 22.66 6.47
CA ALA A 304 8.09 24.01 5.97
C ALA A 304 7.94 25.05 7.12
N ALA A 305 7.12 24.73 8.13
CA ALA A 305 6.94 25.57 9.31
C ALA A 305 8.25 25.76 10.08
N GLN A 306 9.01 24.68 10.28
CA GLN A 306 10.30 24.71 10.95
C GLN A 306 11.31 25.61 10.20
N LYS A 307 11.42 25.45 8.87
CA LYS A 307 12.33 26.25 8.06
C LYS A 307 11.91 27.74 8.03
N LEU A 308 10.61 28.03 7.80
CA LEU A 308 10.08 29.38 7.78
C LEU A 308 10.35 30.12 9.11
N ARG A 309 10.14 29.47 10.25
CA ARG A 309 10.36 30.03 11.57
C ARG A 309 11.79 30.53 11.81
N LEU A 310 12.76 29.87 11.20
CA LEU A 310 14.18 30.13 11.39
C LEU A 310 14.78 31.05 10.29
N GLN A 311 13.95 31.58 9.39
CA GLN A 311 14.41 32.57 8.39
C GLN A 311 14.55 33.95 9.02
N ASN A 312 15.78 34.42 9.17
CA ASN A 312 16.10 35.72 9.74
C ASN A 312 15.42 36.88 9.00
N GLU A 313 15.32 36.76 7.67
CA GLU A 313 14.69 37.76 6.80
C GLU A 313 13.21 37.99 7.09
N LEU A 314 12.53 37.01 7.64
CA LEU A 314 11.11 37.11 8.00
C LEU A 314 10.89 37.72 9.39
N HIS A 315 11.94 38.11 10.12
CA HIS A 315 11.85 38.77 11.42
C HIS A 315 10.92 38.08 12.42
N ALA A 316 11.21 36.80 12.71
CA ALA A 316 10.42 35.93 13.57
C ALA A 316 8.94 35.83 13.13
N PRO A 317 8.64 35.13 12.01
CA PRO A 317 7.30 34.99 11.48
C PRO A 317 6.39 34.18 12.40
N THR A 318 5.08 34.34 12.24
CA THR A 318 4.07 33.43 12.79
C THR A 318 3.70 32.43 11.71
N VAL A 319 3.80 31.12 11.99
CA VAL A 319 3.29 30.08 11.09
C VAL A 319 2.02 29.48 11.70
N VAL A 320 0.95 29.42 10.92
CA VAL A 320 -0.34 28.89 11.37
C VAL A 320 -0.67 27.65 10.56
N ILE A 321 -0.83 26.53 11.24
CA ILE A 321 -1.33 25.29 10.66
C ILE A 321 -2.82 25.24 10.91
N VAL A 322 -3.59 25.20 9.85
CA VAL A 322 -5.06 25.20 9.90
C VAL A 322 -5.58 23.87 9.38
N ASP A 323 -6.30 23.16 10.24
CA ASP A 323 -6.92 21.90 9.92
C ASP A 323 -8.45 22.03 9.77
N ASP A 324 -9.09 21.06 9.14
CA ASP A 324 -10.55 20.99 9.03
C ASP A 324 -11.22 20.26 10.21
N ARG A 325 -10.44 19.55 11.04
CA ARG A 325 -10.97 18.68 12.13
C ARG A 325 -10.14 18.74 13.40
N ILE A 326 -10.85 18.65 14.51
CA ILE A 326 -10.24 18.62 15.85
C ILE A 326 -9.39 17.34 16.05
N ASP A 327 -9.82 16.19 15.50
CA ASP A 327 -9.06 14.94 15.64
C ASP A 327 -7.71 14.99 14.90
N LEU A 328 -7.64 15.70 13.77
CA LEU A 328 -6.41 15.95 13.02
C LEU A 328 -5.53 17.00 13.72
N GLU A 329 -6.14 18.02 14.33
CA GLU A 329 -5.44 18.99 15.19
C GLU A 329 -4.68 18.29 16.31
N ASP A 330 -5.32 17.32 16.99
CA ASP A 330 -4.70 16.54 18.05
C ASP A 330 -3.56 15.63 17.51
N GLN A 331 -3.73 15.04 16.31
CA GLN A 331 -2.70 14.23 15.67
C GLN A 331 -1.49 15.09 15.26
N ILE A 332 -1.71 16.20 14.57
CA ILE A 332 -0.64 17.11 14.13
C ILE A 332 0.09 17.67 15.35
N THR A 333 -0.65 18.14 16.36
CA THR A 333 -0.06 18.64 17.62
C THR A 333 0.79 17.53 18.27
N GLY A 334 0.31 16.30 18.27
CA GLY A 334 1.05 15.14 18.77
C GLY A 334 2.33 14.87 17.95
N ASP A 335 2.30 14.97 16.63
CA ASP A 335 3.46 14.79 15.78
C ASP A 335 4.52 15.87 16.02
N PHE A 336 4.12 17.14 16.11
CA PHE A 336 5.03 18.24 16.44
C PHE A 336 5.63 18.09 17.85
N THR A 337 4.81 17.72 18.85
CA THR A 337 5.28 17.53 20.24
C THR A 337 6.24 16.35 20.33
N ARG A 338 5.95 15.23 19.66
CA ARG A 338 6.84 14.06 19.63
C ARG A 338 8.15 14.35 18.89
N ALA A 339 8.10 15.25 17.90
CA ALA A 339 9.29 15.70 17.17
C ALA A 339 10.11 16.76 17.93
N ASP A 340 9.72 17.09 19.16
CA ASP A 340 10.38 18.08 20.03
C ASP A 340 10.59 19.44 19.35
N ILE A 341 9.62 19.87 18.53
CA ILE A 341 9.68 21.15 17.82
C ILE A 341 9.29 22.26 18.81
N PRO A 342 10.17 23.25 19.02
CA PRO A 342 9.90 24.30 20.01
C PRO A 342 8.88 25.31 19.52
N ASN A 343 8.31 26.04 20.48
CA ASN A 343 7.43 27.19 20.22
C ASN A 343 6.13 26.85 19.49
N ILE A 344 5.49 25.75 19.85
CA ILE A 344 4.17 25.35 19.38
C ILE A 344 3.11 25.77 20.36
N GLU A 345 1.99 26.30 19.86
CA GLU A 345 0.83 26.64 20.66
C GLU A 345 -0.46 26.19 19.96
N PRO A 346 -1.18 25.21 20.50
CA PRO A 346 -2.50 24.85 20.02
C PRO A 346 -3.53 25.84 20.55
N ALA A 347 -4.32 26.49 19.67
CA ALA A 347 -5.47 27.26 20.09
C ALA A 347 -6.72 26.36 20.05
N LYS A 348 -7.17 25.92 21.21
CA LYS A 348 -8.33 25.01 21.34
C LYS A 348 -9.67 25.75 21.25
N THR A 349 -9.69 27.05 21.57
CA THR A 349 -10.88 27.89 21.56
C THR A 349 -10.70 29.10 20.64
N LYS A 350 -11.80 29.74 20.29
CA LYS A 350 -11.79 31.02 19.55
C LYS A 350 -11.09 32.13 20.34
N GLU A 351 -11.37 32.21 21.62
CA GLU A 351 -10.80 33.22 22.52
C GLU A 351 -9.26 33.09 22.58
N GLU A 352 -8.74 31.87 22.62
CA GLU A 352 -7.30 31.60 22.55
C GLU A 352 -6.71 32.03 21.21
N LEU A 353 -7.39 31.76 20.09
CA LEU A 353 -6.99 32.19 18.74
C LEU A 353 -6.91 33.73 18.67
N VAL A 354 -7.95 34.43 19.13
CA VAL A 354 -7.99 35.89 19.15
C VAL A 354 -6.91 36.48 20.07
N ALA A 355 -6.73 35.90 21.27
CA ALA A 355 -5.70 36.31 22.21
C ALA A 355 -4.29 36.15 21.64
N PHE A 356 -4.02 35.05 20.97
CA PHE A 356 -2.76 34.77 20.32
C PHE A 356 -2.34 35.87 19.33
N PHE A 357 -3.24 36.24 18.42
CA PHE A 357 -2.95 37.28 17.42
C PHE A 357 -2.91 38.71 18.05
N LYS A 358 -3.77 39.02 19.02
CA LYS A 358 -3.75 40.28 19.71
C LYS A 358 -2.51 40.53 20.56
N GLN A 359 -1.93 39.44 21.13
CA GLN A 359 -0.68 39.47 21.89
C GLN A 359 0.56 39.44 21.01
N ASP A 360 0.38 39.45 19.68
CA ASP A 360 1.45 39.36 18.68
C ASP A 360 2.43 38.20 18.93
N GLN A 361 1.91 37.04 19.31
CA GLN A 361 2.73 35.87 19.55
C GLN A 361 3.37 35.36 18.25
N ARG A 362 4.67 35.11 18.31
CA ARG A 362 5.48 34.71 17.15
C ARG A 362 5.92 33.26 17.29
N LYS A 363 4.98 32.34 17.09
CA LYS A 363 5.14 30.90 17.29
C LYS A 363 4.54 30.12 16.11
N ILE A 364 4.57 28.79 16.19
CA ILE A 364 3.77 27.91 15.35
C ILE A 364 2.43 27.73 16.05
N LEU A 365 1.36 28.21 15.45
CA LEU A 365 0.00 28.05 15.94
C LEU A 365 -0.67 26.90 15.22
N ILE A 366 -1.30 25.98 15.95
CA ILE A 366 -2.12 24.90 15.39
C ILE A 366 -3.57 25.17 15.76
N THR A 367 -4.48 25.16 14.78
CA THR A 367 -5.89 25.52 14.98
C THR A 367 -6.79 24.88 13.93
N THR A 368 -8.12 24.97 14.13
CA THR A 368 -9.08 24.56 13.10
C THR A 368 -9.73 25.77 12.42
N ILE A 369 -10.14 25.60 11.15
CA ILE A 369 -10.80 26.64 10.36
C ILE A 369 -12.07 27.18 11.04
N PHE A 370 -12.79 26.32 11.76
CA PHE A 370 -14.05 26.70 12.43
C PHE A 370 -13.88 27.81 13.46
N LYS A 371 -12.70 27.96 14.05
CA LYS A 371 -12.41 28.99 15.05
C LYS A 371 -12.34 30.40 14.45
N PHE A 372 -12.20 30.51 13.12
CA PHE A 372 -12.34 31.79 12.39
C PHE A 372 -13.79 32.13 12.06
N GLY A 373 -14.74 31.21 12.22
CA GLY A 373 -16.14 31.36 11.76
C GLY A 373 -16.89 32.58 12.33
N ASP A 374 -16.57 32.95 13.55
CA ASP A 374 -17.20 34.12 14.23
C ASP A 374 -16.25 35.32 14.39
N VAL A 375 -15.16 35.36 13.65
CA VAL A 375 -14.22 36.49 13.67
C VAL A 375 -14.64 37.48 12.61
N ASP A 376 -15.15 38.62 13.02
CA ASP A 376 -15.66 39.68 12.12
C ASP A 376 -14.73 40.91 12.07
N SER A 377 -13.53 40.82 12.67
CA SER A 377 -12.56 41.93 12.69
C SER A 377 -11.17 41.45 12.29
N VAL A 378 -10.35 42.39 11.81
CA VAL A 378 -8.91 42.12 11.58
C VAL A 378 -8.25 41.78 12.91
N LEU A 379 -7.57 40.65 12.96
CA LEU A 379 -6.84 40.20 14.14
C LEU A 379 -5.38 40.65 14.14
N ASN A 380 -4.74 40.63 12.97
CA ASN A 380 -3.35 41.10 12.81
C ASN A 380 -3.06 41.49 11.35
N GLU A 381 -2.32 42.56 11.15
CA GLU A 381 -2.01 43.12 9.80
C GLU A 381 -0.57 42.84 9.36
N ARG A 382 0.20 42.05 10.11
CA ARG A 382 1.57 41.69 9.71
C ARG A 382 1.64 40.95 8.40
N ASP A 383 2.67 41.22 7.62
CA ASP A 383 2.94 40.59 6.32
C ASP A 383 3.87 39.36 6.40
N ASN A 384 4.27 38.97 7.62
CA ASN A 384 5.08 37.80 7.92
C ASN A 384 4.29 36.71 8.71
N ILE A 385 2.99 36.64 8.47
CA ILE A 385 2.13 35.54 8.93
C ILE A 385 1.92 34.58 7.76
N ILE A 386 2.17 33.28 7.97
CA ILE A 386 2.08 32.25 6.94
C ILE A 386 1.09 31.17 7.40
N LEU A 387 0.04 30.94 6.63
CA LEU A 387 -0.94 29.89 6.88
C LEU A 387 -0.69 28.69 5.97
N LEU A 388 -0.61 27.51 6.57
CA LEU A 388 -0.57 26.21 5.89
C LEU A 388 -1.90 25.51 6.19
N VAL A 389 -2.76 25.40 5.18
CA VAL A 389 -4.14 24.96 5.33
C VAL A 389 -4.28 23.55 4.77
N ASP A 390 -4.51 22.55 5.63
CA ASP A 390 -4.77 21.19 5.18
C ASP A 390 -6.20 21.04 4.68
N GLU A 391 -6.41 20.08 3.79
CA GLU A 391 -7.68 19.82 3.11
C GLU A 391 -8.35 21.11 2.57
N ALA A 392 -7.55 21.91 1.87
CA ALA A 392 -7.92 23.27 1.41
C ALA A 392 -9.26 23.36 0.67
N HIS A 393 -9.71 22.27 0.02
CA HIS A 393 -11.00 22.20 -0.66
C HIS A 393 -12.21 22.32 0.29
N ARG A 394 -12.06 21.96 1.58
CA ARG A 394 -13.12 22.03 2.59
C ARG A 394 -13.24 23.39 3.27
N THR A 395 -12.22 24.22 3.19
CA THR A 395 -12.21 25.55 3.83
C THR A 395 -13.21 26.54 3.21
N GLN A 396 -13.80 26.15 2.07
CA GLN A 396 -14.77 27.01 1.35
C GLN A 396 -16.21 26.88 1.88
N GLU A 397 -16.48 25.95 2.81
CA GLU A 397 -17.80 25.80 3.40
C GLU A 397 -18.14 27.03 4.29
N LYS A 398 -19.29 27.66 4.06
CA LYS A 398 -19.88 28.70 4.90
C LYS A 398 -19.02 29.96 5.11
N ASP A 399 -18.37 30.48 4.08
CA ASP A 399 -17.55 31.72 4.11
C ASP A 399 -16.36 31.71 5.10
N LEU A 400 -15.99 30.52 5.66
CA LEU A 400 -14.90 30.42 6.64
C LEU A 400 -13.55 30.83 6.05
N GLY A 401 -13.28 30.47 4.81
CA GLY A 401 -12.06 30.87 4.11
C GLY A 401 -11.97 32.37 3.90
N GLN A 402 -13.11 33.04 3.64
CA GLN A 402 -13.15 34.52 3.50
C GLN A 402 -12.93 35.19 4.85
N LYS A 403 -13.56 34.72 5.92
CA LYS A 403 -13.38 35.25 7.29
C LYS A 403 -11.94 35.12 7.76
N MET A 404 -11.30 33.99 7.50
CA MET A 404 -9.86 33.77 7.81
C MET A 404 -8.98 34.81 7.08
N ARG A 405 -9.25 35.09 5.80
CA ARG A 405 -8.51 36.11 5.02
C ARG A 405 -8.78 37.53 5.52
N ASN A 406 -10.01 37.83 5.85
CA ASN A 406 -10.36 39.15 6.42
C ASN A 406 -9.70 39.37 7.79
N ALA A 407 -9.57 38.33 8.59
CA ALA A 407 -8.89 38.38 9.88
C ALA A 407 -7.38 38.65 9.76
N LEU A 408 -6.73 38.19 8.66
CA LEU A 408 -5.29 38.25 8.42
C LEU A 408 -4.99 38.73 6.99
N PRO A 409 -5.28 40.02 6.65
CA PRO A 409 -5.35 40.51 5.27
C PRO A 409 -4.00 40.52 4.53
N ASN A 410 -2.88 40.59 5.25
CA ASN A 410 -1.55 40.66 4.66
C ASN A 410 -0.79 39.31 4.71
N ALA A 411 -1.40 38.28 5.25
CA ALA A 411 -0.77 36.96 5.42
C ALA A 411 -0.58 36.18 4.10
N PHE A 412 0.30 35.20 4.13
CA PHE A 412 0.46 34.21 3.07
C PHE A 412 -0.49 33.02 3.32
N PHE A 413 -1.08 32.48 2.25
CA PHE A 413 -2.04 31.38 2.33
C PHE A 413 -1.65 30.23 1.40
N PHE A 414 -1.20 29.12 1.96
CA PHE A 414 -0.88 27.91 1.20
C PHE A 414 -1.93 26.84 1.50
N GLY A 415 -2.57 26.33 0.44
CA GLY A 415 -3.52 25.23 0.53
C GLY A 415 -2.85 23.90 0.19
N LEU A 416 -3.02 22.89 1.03
CA LEU A 416 -2.61 21.53 0.76
C LEU A 416 -3.87 20.67 0.55
N THR A 417 -3.86 19.81 -0.46
CA THR A 417 -4.99 18.91 -0.74
C THR A 417 -4.50 17.55 -1.18
N GLY A 418 -5.22 16.50 -0.76
CA GLY A 418 -4.99 15.12 -1.20
C GLY A 418 -5.71 14.76 -2.49
N THR A 419 -6.64 15.58 -2.93
CA THR A 419 -7.48 15.36 -4.10
C THR A 419 -7.29 16.47 -5.12
N PRO A 420 -7.31 16.14 -6.43
CA PRO A 420 -7.18 17.16 -7.48
C PRO A 420 -8.38 18.11 -7.45
N ILE A 421 -8.15 19.33 -7.90
CA ILE A 421 -9.22 20.31 -8.05
C ILE A 421 -10.19 19.85 -9.14
N ASN A 422 -11.45 19.69 -8.81
CA ASN A 422 -12.50 19.44 -9.79
C ASN A 422 -12.90 20.78 -10.48
N LYS A 423 -13.35 20.71 -11.74
CA LYS A 423 -13.92 21.86 -12.47
C LYS A 423 -15.04 22.58 -11.71
N ARG A 424 -15.66 21.91 -10.73
CA ARG A 424 -16.65 22.48 -9.81
C ARG A 424 -16.02 23.22 -8.61
N ASP A 425 -14.76 22.90 -8.25
CA ASP A 425 -14.05 23.52 -7.12
C ASP A 425 -13.22 24.73 -7.54
N LYS A 426 -13.74 25.52 -8.46
CA LYS A 426 -13.11 26.79 -8.87
C LYS A 426 -12.71 27.65 -7.67
N ASN A 427 -13.44 27.55 -6.57
CA ASN A 427 -13.21 28.30 -5.35
C ASN A 427 -11.88 27.97 -4.66
N THR A 428 -11.44 26.71 -4.65
CA THR A 428 -10.15 26.31 -4.06
C THR A 428 -8.99 26.91 -4.83
N PHE A 429 -9.05 26.88 -6.17
CA PHE A 429 -8.04 27.52 -7.00
C PHE A 429 -8.03 29.04 -6.82
N GLN A 430 -9.20 29.70 -6.84
CA GLN A 430 -9.29 31.14 -6.59
C GLN A 430 -8.69 31.55 -5.24
N SER A 431 -8.89 30.71 -4.23
CA SER A 431 -8.42 30.97 -2.86
C SER A 431 -6.92 30.73 -2.69
N PHE A 432 -6.36 29.69 -3.26
CA PHE A 432 -4.99 29.26 -3.01
C PHE A 432 -4.10 29.20 -4.25
N GLY A 433 -4.66 29.04 -5.45
CA GLY A 433 -3.90 29.02 -6.70
C GLY A 433 -3.44 30.42 -7.10
N ALA A 434 -2.31 30.51 -7.79
CA ALA A 434 -1.80 31.73 -8.37
C ALA A 434 -1.74 31.60 -9.91
N ASP A 435 -1.90 32.73 -10.62
CA ASP A 435 -1.91 32.74 -12.08
C ASP A 435 -0.55 32.32 -12.66
N GLU A 436 0.53 32.59 -11.95
CA GLU A 436 1.90 32.21 -12.32
C GLU A 436 2.10 30.68 -12.31
N ASP A 437 1.22 29.93 -11.63
CA ASP A 437 1.30 28.47 -11.55
C ASP A 437 0.48 27.75 -12.63
N LEU A 438 -0.23 28.47 -13.50
CA LEU A 438 -1.13 27.90 -14.52
C LEU A 438 -0.43 26.94 -15.48
N GLU A 439 0.83 27.19 -15.83
CA GLU A 439 1.63 26.29 -16.68
C GLU A 439 1.86 24.94 -16.02
N LYS A 440 1.87 24.87 -14.68
CA LYS A 440 1.96 23.65 -13.87
C LYS A 440 0.59 23.10 -13.45
N GLY A 441 -0.49 23.52 -14.13
CA GLY A 441 -1.85 23.12 -13.79
C GLY A 441 -2.42 23.81 -12.55
N GLY A 442 -1.81 24.93 -12.12
CA GLY A 442 -2.27 25.74 -10.97
C GLY A 442 -1.69 25.29 -9.63
N TYR A 443 -0.67 24.44 -9.63
CA TYR A 443 -0.01 23.95 -8.41
C TYR A 443 1.44 24.38 -8.34
N ILE A 444 1.90 24.74 -7.14
CA ILE A 444 3.33 25.00 -6.90
C ILE A 444 4.13 23.69 -6.71
N SER A 445 3.45 22.61 -6.30
CA SER A 445 4.01 21.27 -6.23
C SER A 445 2.92 20.22 -6.45
N LYS A 446 3.25 19.17 -7.20
CA LYS A 446 2.33 18.09 -7.56
C LYS A 446 2.95 16.71 -7.27
N TYR A 447 2.22 15.89 -6.53
CA TYR A 447 2.57 14.48 -6.27
C TYR A 447 1.31 13.63 -6.36
N THR A 448 1.16 12.93 -7.47
CA THR A 448 -0.07 12.20 -7.81
C THR A 448 -0.17 10.84 -7.10
N PHE A 449 -1.32 10.19 -7.22
CA PHE A 449 -1.50 8.82 -6.79
C PHE A 449 -0.54 7.87 -7.51
N GLN A 450 -0.38 8.02 -8.83
CA GLN A 450 0.55 7.22 -9.61
C GLN A 450 1.98 7.37 -9.10
N ASN A 451 2.44 8.60 -8.87
CA ASN A 451 3.75 8.86 -8.28
C ASN A 451 3.91 8.14 -6.93
N SER A 452 2.86 8.16 -6.10
CA SER A 452 2.87 7.54 -4.78
C SER A 452 2.98 6.00 -4.83
N VAL A 453 2.32 5.38 -5.82
CA VAL A 453 2.40 3.93 -6.04
C VAL A 453 3.75 3.53 -6.65
N GLU A 454 4.22 4.26 -7.67
CA GLU A 454 5.51 4.02 -8.30
C GLU A 454 6.67 4.14 -7.31
N ASP A 455 6.66 5.15 -6.44
CA ASP A 455 7.64 5.32 -5.36
C ASP A 455 7.47 4.29 -4.24
N GLY A 456 6.43 3.49 -4.32
CA GLY A 456 6.07 2.56 -3.26
C GLY A 456 5.73 3.24 -1.93
N ALA A 457 5.28 4.49 -1.93
CA ALA A 457 4.80 5.18 -0.74
C ALA A 457 3.39 4.72 -0.33
N THR A 458 2.56 4.37 -1.31
CA THR A 458 1.25 3.73 -1.13
C THR A 458 1.14 2.49 -2.01
N LEU A 459 0.11 1.67 -1.75
CA LEU A 459 -0.20 0.48 -2.52
C LEU A 459 -1.24 0.78 -3.61
N GLU A 460 -1.36 -0.10 -4.59
CA GLU A 460 -2.45 -0.06 -5.57
C GLU A 460 -3.80 -0.27 -4.88
N LEU A 461 -4.88 0.20 -5.51
CA LEU A 461 -6.26 -0.02 -5.09
C LEU A 461 -6.96 -0.94 -6.10
N ASN A 462 -7.54 -2.02 -5.60
CA ASN A 462 -8.32 -2.95 -6.39
C ASN A 462 -9.80 -2.86 -6.00
N PHE A 463 -10.67 -2.85 -7.00
CA PHE A 463 -12.12 -2.77 -6.81
C PHE A 463 -12.81 -4.04 -7.27
N GLN A 464 -13.71 -4.52 -6.44
CA GLN A 464 -14.62 -5.62 -6.77
C GLN A 464 -16.05 -5.11 -6.59
N THR A 465 -16.82 -5.08 -7.66
CA THR A 465 -18.25 -4.74 -7.61
C THR A 465 -19.07 -6.00 -7.41
N VAL A 466 -19.91 -6.00 -6.36
CA VAL A 466 -20.81 -7.11 -6.02
C VAL A 466 -22.22 -6.56 -6.04
N PRO A 467 -22.91 -6.57 -7.19
CA PRO A 467 -24.27 -6.07 -7.28
C PRO A 467 -25.20 -6.91 -6.40
N VAL A 468 -25.93 -6.26 -5.52
CA VAL A 468 -26.97 -6.89 -4.70
C VAL A 468 -28.29 -6.65 -5.42
N GLU A 469 -28.77 -7.65 -6.16
CA GLU A 469 -30.08 -7.61 -6.80
C GLU A 469 -31.17 -8.00 -5.77
N MET A 470 -32.17 -7.15 -5.64
CA MET A 470 -33.39 -7.46 -4.87
C MET A 470 -34.58 -7.46 -5.81
N HIS A 471 -35.30 -8.55 -5.85
CA HIS A 471 -36.62 -8.60 -6.47
C HIS A 471 -37.68 -8.05 -5.50
N LEU A 472 -38.20 -6.87 -5.82
CA LEU A 472 -39.39 -6.31 -5.17
C LEU A 472 -40.64 -6.84 -5.88
N ASN A 473 -41.56 -7.38 -5.12
CA ASN A 473 -42.86 -7.67 -5.65
C ASN A 473 -43.66 -6.35 -5.79
N GLU A 474 -43.41 -5.67 -6.93
CA GLU A 474 -43.93 -4.31 -7.19
C GLU A 474 -45.45 -4.22 -7.08
N ALA A 475 -46.18 -5.27 -7.47
CA ALA A 475 -47.66 -5.27 -7.45
C ALA A 475 -48.23 -5.24 -6.03
N GLN A 476 -47.68 -6.02 -5.13
CA GLN A 476 -48.11 -6.09 -3.75
C GLN A 476 -47.67 -4.85 -2.94
N LEU A 477 -46.51 -4.31 -3.25
CA LEU A 477 -45.99 -3.08 -2.63
C LEU A 477 -46.82 -1.85 -3.05
N GLN A 478 -47.23 -1.79 -4.32
CA GLN A 478 -48.05 -0.71 -4.84
C GLN A 478 -49.46 -0.71 -4.21
N GLU A 479 -50.09 -1.88 -4.03
CA GLU A 479 -51.42 -2.02 -3.42
C GLU A 479 -51.37 -1.59 -1.94
N GLU A 480 -50.41 -2.04 -1.15
CA GLU A 480 -50.23 -1.64 0.25
C GLU A 480 -49.83 -0.16 0.40
N PHE A 481 -49.10 0.39 -0.56
CA PHE A 481 -48.69 1.79 -0.54
C PHE A 481 -49.83 2.73 -0.90
N ASP A 482 -50.64 2.36 -1.85
CA ASP A 482 -51.85 3.14 -2.25
C ASP A 482 -52.89 3.18 -1.13
N GLU A 483 -53.08 2.10 -0.39
CA GLU A 483 -53.93 2.08 0.83
C GLU A 483 -53.38 3.01 1.93
N LEU A 484 -52.06 3.07 2.13
CA LEU A 484 -51.43 3.91 3.16
C LEU A 484 -51.39 5.40 2.80
N THR A 485 -51.44 5.75 1.53
CA THR A 485 -51.21 7.10 1.02
C THR A 485 -52.44 7.78 0.40
N ASP A 486 -53.66 7.21 0.63
CA ASP A 486 -54.92 7.67 0.04
C ASP A 486 -55.26 9.15 0.39
N GLN A 487 -54.63 9.76 1.38
CA GLN A 487 -54.89 11.11 1.88
C GLN A 487 -53.83 12.17 1.59
N ILE A 488 -52.74 11.86 0.85
CA ILE A 488 -51.64 12.77 0.57
C ILE A 488 -51.51 13.04 -0.94
N SER A 489 -50.93 14.22 -1.29
CA SER A 489 -50.78 14.65 -2.69
C SER A 489 -49.78 13.77 -3.44
N GLU A 490 -49.88 13.69 -4.76
CA GLU A 490 -48.96 12.96 -5.63
C GLU A 490 -47.49 13.46 -5.55
N GLU A 491 -47.28 14.75 -5.26
CA GLU A 491 -45.92 15.30 -5.07
C GLU A 491 -45.34 14.82 -3.75
N GLU A 492 -46.12 14.80 -2.66
CA GLU A 492 -45.71 14.27 -1.35
C GLU A 492 -45.53 12.76 -1.39
N LYS A 493 -46.37 12.00 -2.14
CA LYS A 493 -46.18 10.58 -2.41
C LYS A 493 -44.84 10.31 -3.11
N ASN A 494 -44.49 11.04 -4.15
CA ASN A 494 -43.27 10.87 -4.91
C ASN A 494 -42.01 11.21 -4.07
N GLU A 495 -42.08 12.22 -3.19
CA GLU A 495 -40.99 12.55 -2.28
C GLU A 495 -40.82 11.51 -1.16
N LEU A 496 -41.92 10.99 -0.64
CA LEU A 496 -41.97 9.92 0.36
C LEU A 496 -41.39 8.61 -0.21
N VAL A 497 -41.83 8.20 -1.41
CA VAL A 497 -41.31 7.00 -2.11
C VAL A 497 -39.81 7.13 -2.34
N LYS A 498 -39.32 8.29 -2.75
CA LYS A 498 -37.91 8.52 -3.05
C LYS A 498 -37.02 8.47 -1.82
N ARG A 499 -37.51 8.91 -0.66
CA ARG A 499 -36.79 8.85 0.61
C ARG A 499 -36.89 7.48 1.29
N THR A 500 -38.10 6.90 1.34
CA THR A 500 -38.36 5.61 2.01
C THR A 500 -37.79 4.43 1.24
N SER A 501 -37.80 4.45 -0.08
CA SER A 501 -37.27 3.34 -0.88
C SER A 501 -35.76 3.11 -0.70
N VAL A 502 -34.97 4.19 -0.65
CA VAL A 502 -33.51 4.08 -0.44
C VAL A 502 -33.20 3.59 0.98
N GLU A 503 -33.86 4.14 2.00
CA GLU A 503 -33.64 3.72 3.38
C GLU A 503 -34.12 2.29 3.61
N ALA A 504 -35.32 1.92 3.12
CA ALA A 504 -35.85 0.57 3.21
C ALA A 504 -34.93 -0.47 2.52
N PHE A 505 -34.34 -0.14 1.39
CA PHE A 505 -33.39 -0.99 0.70
C PHE A 505 -32.17 -1.30 1.58
N PHE A 506 -31.52 -0.28 2.15
CA PHE A 506 -30.33 -0.49 2.97
C PHE A 506 -30.60 -1.08 4.35
N THR A 507 -31.82 -0.93 4.90
CA THR A 507 -32.18 -1.40 6.24
C THR A 507 -32.87 -2.75 6.27
N ALA A 508 -33.16 -3.35 5.09
CA ALA A 508 -33.81 -4.66 4.97
C ALA A 508 -32.95 -5.77 5.59
N GLU A 509 -33.51 -6.50 6.56
CA GLU A 509 -32.77 -7.51 7.33
C GLU A 509 -32.25 -8.65 6.46
N LYS A 510 -33.03 -9.12 5.49
CA LYS A 510 -32.59 -10.18 4.55
C LYS A 510 -31.36 -9.74 3.78
N ARG A 511 -31.42 -8.55 3.18
CA ARG A 511 -30.27 -7.99 2.45
C ARG A 511 -29.03 -7.84 3.34
N ILE A 512 -29.20 -7.30 4.55
CA ILE A 512 -28.10 -7.15 5.51
C ILE A 512 -27.47 -8.51 5.84
N ASN A 513 -28.29 -9.55 6.05
CA ASN A 513 -27.79 -10.89 6.34
C ASN A 513 -27.05 -11.52 5.14
N ASP A 514 -27.53 -11.31 3.92
CA ASP A 514 -26.87 -11.82 2.71
C ASP A 514 -25.54 -11.09 2.46
N VAL A 515 -25.50 -9.77 2.55
CA VAL A 515 -24.29 -8.98 2.46
C VAL A 515 -23.31 -9.35 3.60
N ALA A 516 -23.78 -9.52 4.84
CA ALA A 516 -22.96 -9.94 5.97
C ALA A 516 -22.34 -11.32 5.74
N ARG A 517 -23.09 -12.26 5.16
CA ARG A 517 -22.59 -13.60 4.80
C ARG A 517 -21.49 -13.48 3.74
N TYR A 518 -21.69 -12.68 2.69
CA TYR A 518 -20.69 -12.41 1.70
C TYR A 518 -19.43 -11.80 2.33
N ILE A 519 -19.57 -10.77 3.16
CA ILE A 519 -18.46 -10.11 3.86
C ILE A 519 -17.64 -11.14 4.65
N VAL A 520 -18.29 -12.00 5.44
CA VAL A 520 -17.61 -12.98 6.27
C VAL A 520 -16.89 -14.03 5.44
N ASN A 521 -17.51 -14.55 4.37
CA ASN A 521 -16.89 -15.52 3.49
C ASN A 521 -15.67 -14.89 2.79
N HIS A 522 -15.84 -13.74 2.16
CA HIS A 522 -14.77 -13.01 1.51
C HIS A 522 -13.62 -12.66 2.48
N PHE A 523 -13.96 -12.24 3.71
CA PHE A 523 -12.95 -11.95 4.73
C PHE A 523 -12.13 -13.19 5.08
N LYS A 524 -12.80 -14.32 5.36
CA LYS A 524 -12.13 -15.58 5.71
C LYS A 524 -11.24 -16.11 4.59
N GLU A 525 -11.62 -15.87 3.35
CA GLU A 525 -10.90 -16.37 2.18
C GLU A 525 -9.72 -15.47 1.77
N TYR A 526 -9.92 -14.14 1.74
CA TYR A 526 -8.95 -13.22 1.14
C TYR A 526 -8.18 -12.36 2.13
N VAL A 527 -8.73 -12.07 3.32
CA VAL A 527 -8.14 -11.09 4.24
C VAL A 527 -7.60 -11.74 5.51
N GLU A 528 -8.35 -12.62 6.14
CA GLU A 528 -7.94 -13.27 7.39
C GLU A 528 -6.65 -14.09 7.26
N PRO A 529 -6.39 -14.82 6.15
CA PRO A 529 -5.14 -15.56 5.97
C PRO A 529 -3.89 -14.69 5.95
N THR A 530 -4.02 -13.42 5.57
CA THR A 530 -2.92 -12.44 5.56
C THR A 530 -2.71 -11.75 6.92
N GLY A 531 -3.56 -12.03 7.89
CA GLY A 531 -3.54 -11.35 9.20
C GLY A 531 -4.00 -9.89 9.17
N MET A 532 -4.57 -9.44 8.05
CA MET A 532 -5.05 -8.08 7.87
C MET A 532 -6.47 -7.90 8.43
N LYS A 533 -6.90 -6.63 8.51
CA LYS A 533 -8.19 -6.24 9.07
C LYS A 533 -9.04 -5.48 8.07
N THR A 534 -10.33 -5.33 8.38
CA THR A 534 -11.31 -4.75 7.46
C THR A 534 -12.13 -3.64 8.08
N GLN A 535 -12.70 -2.81 7.21
CA GLN A 535 -13.68 -1.80 7.57
C GLN A 535 -14.97 -2.03 6.78
N VAL A 536 -16.12 -2.02 7.47
CA VAL A 536 -17.44 -2.14 6.85
C VAL A 536 -18.13 -0.78 6.96
N VAL A 537 -18.42 -0.19 5.81
CA VAL A 537 -19.07 1.13 5.73
C VAL A 537 -20.54 0.93 5.38
N VAL A 538 -21.44 1.30 6.28
CA VAL A 538 -22.86 1.02 6.14
C VAL A 538 -23.69 2.31 6.13
N TYR A 539 -24.93 2.19 5.63
CA TYR A 539 -25.80 3.31 5.32
C TYR A 539 -26.07 4.23 6.52
N ASN A 540 -26.57 3.70 7.63
CA ASN A 540 -26.91 4.45 8.85
C ASN A 540 -26.49 3.70 10.13
N ARG A 541 -26.82 4.27 11.29
CA ARG A 541 -26.44 3.73 12.60
C ARG A 541 -27.17 2.42 12.94
N ASP A 542 -28.43 2.29 12.54
CA ASP A 542 -29.20 1.04 12.71
C ASP A 542 -28.54 -0.10 11.94
N CYS A 543 -28.10 0.18 10.71
CA CYS A 543 -27.32 -0.77 9.93
C CYS A 543 -26.04 -1.20 10.65
N CYS A 544 -25.32 -0.28 11.35
CA CYS A 544 -24.14 -0.68 12.12
C CYS A 544 -24.47 -1.77 13.14
N VAL A 545 -25.56 -1.62 13.88
CA VAL A 545 -25.97 -2.59 14.90
C VAL A 545 -26.43 -3.92 14.27
N LYS A 546 -27.21 -3.86 13.20
CA LYS A 546 -27.67 -5.05 12.47
C LYS A 546 -26.51 -5.82 11.85
N TYR A 547 -25.59 -5.14 11.15
CA TYR A 547 -24.38 -5.76 10.58
C TYR A 547 -23.49 -6.38 11.65
N LYS A 548 -23.28 -5.69 12.79
CA LYS A 548 -22.52 -6.28 13.90
C LYS A 548 -23.14 -7.59 14.38
N LYS A 549 -24.44 -7.61 14.66
CA LYS A 549 -25.15 -8.82 15.10
C LYS A 549 -25.02 -9.96 14.08
N ALA A 550 -25.21 -9.66 12.79
CA ALA A 550 -25.14 -10.67 11.73
C ALA A 550 -23.71 -11.21 11.54
N ILE A 551 -22.70 -10.32 11.50
CA ILE A 551 -21.30 -10.71 11.29
C ILE A 551 -20.75 -11.47 12.51
N ASP A 552 -21.03 -11.01 13.74
CA ASP A 552 -20.59 -11.68 14.96
C ASP A 552 -21.18 -13.10 15.07
N ALA A 553 -22.45 -13.27 14.70
CA ALA A 553 -23.09 -14.58 14.66
C ALA A 553 -22.41 -15.53 13.65
N LEU A 554 -22.02 -15.02 12.46
CA LEU A 554 -21.33 -15.78 11.41
C LEU A 554 -19.85 -16.07 11.75
N LEU A 555 -19.20 -15.19 12.49
CA LEU A 555 -17.82 -15.39 12.97
C LEU A 555 -17.76 -16.22 14.26
N GLY A 556 -18.88 -16.35 14.98
CA GLY A 556 -18.97 -17.04 16.27
C GLY A 556 -18.26 -16.32 17.43
N SER A 557 -18.06 -14.99 17.33
CA SER A 557 -17.38 -14.17 18.33
C SER A 557 -17.93 -12.74 18.35
N GLU A 558 -18.37 -12.28 19.52
CA GLU A 558 -18.84 -10.91 19.73
C GLU A 558 -17.70 -9.86 19.76
N ASP A 559 -16.48 -10.31 20.01
CA ASP A 559 -15.28 -9.47 20.07
C ASP A 559 -14.60 -9.30 18.71
N ALA A 560 -15.04 -10.03 17.68
CA ALA A 560 -14.45 -9.96 16.35
C ALA A 560 -14.79 -8.67 15.60
N THR A 561 -15.91 -8.01 15.94
CA THR A 561 -16.31 -6.75 15.33
C THR A 561 -16.54 -5.65 16.36
N THR A 562 -16.32 -4.40 15.96
CA THR A 562 -16.65 -3.23 16.78
C THR A 562 -17.29 -2.13 15.94
N ILE A 563 -18.16 -1.35 16.60
CA ILE A 563 -18.81 -0.19 15.96
C ILE A 563 -18.14 1.10 16.42
N VAL A 564 -17.88 2.00 15.46
CA VAL A 564 -17.44 3.37 15.74
C VAL A 564 -18.37 4.35 15.02
N MET A 565 -19.20 5.07 15.79
CA MET A 565 -20.20 5.99 15.26
C MET A 565 -20.40 7.19 16.21
N HIS A 566 -21.02 8.25 15.69
CA HIS A 566 -21.42 9.39 16.51
C HIS A 566 -22.68 9.05 17.35
N THR A 567 -22.56 9.17 18.67
CA THR A 567 -23.65 8.87 19.62
C THR A 567 -24.03 10.06 20.49
N ALA A 568 -23.49 11.25 20.23
CA ALA A 568 -23.78 12.45 21.02
C ALA A 568 -25.24 12.90 20.80
N GLY A 569 -26.00 13.08 21.89
CA GLY A 569 -27.38 13.56 21.85
C GLY A 569 -28.45 12.48 21.64
N ASP A 570 -28.09 11.21 21.41
CA ASP A 570 -29.07 10.13 21.22
C ASP A 570 -29.70 9.66 22.52
N LYS A 571 -31.03 9.52 22.50
CA LYS A 571 -31.82 8.99 23.59
C LYS A 571 -32.09 7.48 23.47
N ALA A 572 -31.82 6.87 22.31
CA ALA A 572 -32.10 5.46 22.07
C ALA A 572 -31.17 4.56 22.90
N ASP A 573 -31.78 3.61 23.61
CA ASP A 573 -31.07 2.68 24.50
C ASP A 573 -30.10 1.77 23.75
N GLU A 574 -30.40 1.43 22.49
CA GLU A 574 -29.58 0.56 21.64
C GLU A 574 -28.18 1.12 21.34
N TYR A 575 -28.02 2.46 21.32
CA TYR A 575 -26.74 3.09 21.06
C TYR A 575 -25.91 3.35 22.32
N LYS A 576 -26.49 3.20 23.50
CA LYS A 576 -25.78 3.43 24.78
C LYS A 576 -24.59 2.51 24.95
N ALA A 577 -24.69 1.26 24.50
CA ALA A 577 -23.60 0.28 24.55
C ALA A 577 -22.38 0.69 23.73
N TYR A 578 -22.53 1.54 22.72
CA TYR A 578 -21.49 1.99 21.81
C TYR A 578 -21.01 3.43 22.10
N ARG A 579 -21.55 4.04 23.17
CA ARG A 579 -21.11 5.38 23.59
C ARG A 579 -19.73 5.28 24.22
N ARG A 580 -18.78 6.01 23.65
CA ARG A 580 -17.40 6.09 24.13
C ARG A 580 -16.98 7.54 24.23
N ASP A 581 -16.21 7.87 25.24
CA ASP A 581 -15.47 9.11 25.26
C ASP A 581 -14.25 9.04 24.34
N ARG A 582 -13.54 10.16 24.15
CA ARG A 582 -12.39 10.23 23.25
C ARG A 582 -11.27 9.26 23.65
N GLU A 583 -11.02 9.09 24.93
CA GLU A 583 -9.92 8.22 25.41
C GLU A 583 -10.27 6.73 25.19
N GLN A 584 -11.49 6.35 25.48
CA GLN A 584 -12.01 4.99 25.26
C GLN A 584 -12.00 4.64 23.77
N GLU A 585 -12.40 5.58 22.92
CA GLU A 585 -12.36 5.37 21.46
C GLU A 585 -10.92 5.25 20.96
N ARG A 586 -9.99 6.09 21.43
CA ARG A 586 -8.58 5.99 21.08
C ARG A 586 -8.00 4.63 21.47
N LYS A 587 -8.25 4.16 22.69
CA LYS A 587 -7.82 2.82 23.13
C LYS A 587 -8.38 1.70 22.27
N LEU A 588 -9.65 1.81 21.86
CA LEU A 588 -10.29 0.84 20.96
C LEU A 588 -9.62 0.83 19.57
N LEU A 589 -9.32 2.00 19.02
CA LEU A 589 -8.65 2.11 17.72
C LEU A 589 -7.19 1.64 17.78
N ASP A 590 -6.51 1.83 18.91
CA ASP A 590 -5.18 1.28 19.14
C ASP A 590 -5.24 -0.26 19.22
N GLN A 591 -6.26 -0.84 19.87
CA GLN A 591 -6.51 -2.28 19.83
C GLN A 591 -6.81 -2.77 18.40
N PHE A 592 -7.57 -2.01 17.61
CA PHE A 592 -7.80 -2.38 16.20
C PHE A 592 -6.50 -2.38 15.37
N ARG A 593 -5.55 -1.50 15.67
CA ARG A 593 -4.23 -1.47 15.00
C ARG A 593 -3.32 -2.63 15.41
N ASP A 594 -3.55 -3.23 16.57
CA ASP A 594 -2.76 -4.37 17.07
C ASP A 594 -3.13 -5.65 16.28
N PRO A 595 -2.18 -6.29 15.58
CA PRO A 595 -2.45 -7.53 14.85
C PRO A 595 -2.90 -8.68 15.74
N LEU A 596 -2.53 -8.68 17.01
CA LEU A 596 -2.87 -9.75 17.96
C LEU A 596 -4.25 -9.55 18.61
N SER A 597 -4.88 -8.40 18.43
CA SER A 597 -6.21 -8.11 18.96
C SER A 597 -7.29 -8.98 18.30
N PRO A 598 -8.30 -9.44 19.05
CA PRO A 598 -9.41 -10.19 18.50
C PRO A 598 -10.28 -9.39 17.52
N ILE A 599 -10.23 -8.06 17.57
CA ILE A 599 -11.00 -7.19 16.68
C ILE A 599 -10.49 -7.35 15.24
N LYS A 600 -11.31 -7.92 14.37
CA LYS A 600 -11.03 -8.15 12.94
C LYS A 600 -11.62 -7.07 12.05
N MET A 601 -12.80 -6.57 12.42
CA MET A 601 -13.56 -5.63 11.61
C MET A 601 -14.03 -4.43 12.41
N VAL A 602 -14.00 -3.24 11.80
CA VAL A 602 -14.63 -2.04 12.33
C VAL A 602 -15.80 -1.63 11.45
N ILE A 603 -16.99 -1.43 12.05
CA ILE A 603 -18.23 -1.09 11.36
C ILE A 603 -18.53 0.39 11.60
N VAL A 604 -18.72 1.17 10.54
CA VAL A 604 -18.85 2.63 10.60
C VAL A 604 -19.92 3.14 9.63
N THR A 605 -20.41 4.35 9.86
CA THR A 605 -21.23 5.08 8.90
C THR A 605 -20.44 6.14 8.13
N SER A 606 -19.85 7.09 8.85
CA SER A 606 -19.04 8.19 8.29
C SER A 606 -17.78 8.47 9.10
N LYS A 607 -17.78 8.06 10.36
CA LYS A 607 -16.61 8.18 11.24
C LYS A 607 -15.49 7.26 10.75
N LEU A 608 -14.25 7.64 10.90
CA LEU A 608 -13.04 6.93 10.43
C LEU A 608 -12.86 6.86 8.88
N LEU A 609 -13.79 7.38 8.08
CA LEU A 609 -13.60 7.46 6.63
C LEU A 609 -12.51 8.47 6.26
N THR A 610 -12.28 9.45 7.14
CA THR A 610 -11.26 10.48 6.98
C THR A 610 -10.47 10.63 8.28
N GLY A 611 -9.17 10.93 8.19
CA GLY A 611 -8.31 11.14 9.36
C GLY A 611 -7.84 9.88 10.10
N PHE A 612 -8.44 8.72 9.88
CA PHE A 612 -8.06 7.47 10.53
C PHE A 612 -6.88 6.82 9.83
N ASP A 613 -5.81 6.55 10.56
CA ASP A 613 -4.63 5.85 10.07
C ASP A 613 -4.49 4.49 10.75
N ALA A 614 -4.66 3.43 9.94
CA ALA A 614 -4.49 2.06 10.35
C ALA A 614 -3.90 1.25 9.17
N PRO A 615 -2.56 1.16 9.06
CA PRO A 615 -1.91 0.45 7.97
C PRO A 615 -2.33 -1.02 7.82
N ILE A 616 -2.74 -1.67 8.90
CA ILE A 616 -3.27 -3.04 8.92
C ILE A 616 -4.61 -3.18 8.18
N LEU A 617 -5.32 -2.08 7.89
CA LEU A 617 -6.58 -2.09 7.17
C LEU A 617 -6.33 -2.38 5.68
N GLN A 618 -6.69 -3.56 5.22
CA GLN A 618 -6.51 -4.00 3.82
C GLN A 618 -7.78 -3.88 3.00
N CYS A 619 -8.92 -4.28 3.55
CA CYS A 619 -10.17 -4.34 2.81
C CYS A 619 -11.23 -3.38 3.38
N MET A 620 -11.97 -2.73 2.48
CA MET A 620 -13.14 -1.92 2.81
C MET A 620 -14.36 -2.45 2.06
N TYR A 621 -15.39 -2.79 2.82
CA TYR A 621 -16.70 -3.20 2.31
C TYR A 621 -17.60 -1.97 2.29
N LEU A 622 -18.08 -1.58 1.09
CA LEU A 622 -18.90 -0.39 0.89
C LEU A 622 -20.36 -0.78 0.67
N ASP A 623 -21.20 -0.60 1.69
CA ASP A 623 -22.65 -0.71 1.62
C ASP A 623 -23.32 0.64 1.91
N LYS A 624 -22.81 1.67 1.27
CA LYS A 624 -23.29 3.05 1.41
C LYS A 624 -23.01 3.82 0.14
N PRO A 625 -24.00 4.55 -0.43
CA PRO A 625 -23.74 5.44 -1.53
C PRO A 625 -22.81 6.59 -1.11
N MET A 626 -21.66 6.70 -1.76
CA MET A 626 -20.68 7.75 -1.53
C MET A 626 -20.29 8.40 -2.85
N LYS A 627 -19.89 9.68 -2.80
CA LYS A 627 -19.54 10.44 -4.00
C LYS A 627 -18.26 11.22 -3.80
N ASP A 628 -17.58 11.48 -4.92
CA ASP A 628 -16.48 12.42 -5.05
C ASP A 628 -15.35 12.29 -3.99
N HIS A 629 -14.90 13.41 -3.43
CA HIS A 629 -13.79 13.45 -2.48
C HIS A 629 -13.96 12.57 -1.24
N THR A 630 -15.20 12.43 -0.74
CA THR A 630 -15.45 11.57 0.44
C THR A 630 -15.15 10.12 0.15
N LEU A 631 -15.49 9.65 -1.04
CA LEU A 631 -15.20 8.28 -1.49
C LEU A 631 -13.69 8.08 -1.63
N LEU A 632 -12.97 8.98 -2.31
CA LEU A 632 -11.51 8.90 -2.45
C LEU A 632 -10.81 8.88 -1.09
N GLN A 633 -11.21 9.75 -0.18
CA GLN A 633 -10.64 9.82 1.16
C GLN A 633 -10.87 8.53 1.96
N ALA A 634 -12.01 7.88 1.78
CA ALA A 634 -12.33 6.61 2.43
C ALA A 634 -11.47 5.47 1.88
N ILE A 635 -11.46 5.27 0.56
CA ILE A 635 -10.79 4.12 -0.07
C ILE A 635 -9.26 4.17 0.11
N CYS A 636 -8.66 5.36 0.13
CA CYS A 636 -7.23 5.55 0.39
C CYS A 636 -6.78 5.17 1.81
N ARG A 637 -7.68 4.69 2.68
CA ARG A 637 -7.31 4.12 3.97
C ARG A 637 -6.77 2.70 3.83
N THR A 638 -7.22 1.98 2.82
CA THR A 638 -6.81 0.58 2.59
C THR A 638 -5.46 0.44 1.91
N ASN A 639 -4.97 1.45 1.20
CA ASN A 639 -3.75 1.39 0.39
C ASN A 639 -2.46 1.77 1.13
N ARG A 640 -2.51 1.86 2.47
CA ARG A 640 -1.31 2.09 3.29
C ARG A 640 -0.42 0.86 3.33
N LYS A 641 0.89 1.04 3.18
CA LYS A 641 1.86 -0.02 3.41
C LYS A 641 1.83 -0.49 4.86
N TYR A 642 1.91 -1.79 5.08
CA TYR A 642 1.97 -2.40 6.41
C TYR A 642 3.12 -3.39 6.52
N ASN A 643 3.03 -4.52 5.83
CA ASN A 643 4.04 -5.57 5.78
C ASN A 643 4.16 -6.12 4.35
N VAL A 644 4.99 -7.15 4.17
CA VAL A 644 5.22 -7.80 2.87
C VAL A 644 4.01 -8.54 2.32
N ASP A 645 3.08 -8.95 3.19
CA ASP A 645 1.90 -9.71 2.81
C ASP A 645 0.79 -8.81 2.27
N LYS A 646 0.77 -7.54 2.65
CA LYS A 646 -0.19 -6.55 2.15
C LYS A 646 0.26 -5.99 0.80
N LYS A 647 -0.30 -6.50 -0.28
CA LYS A 647 0.07 -6.15 -1.67
C LYS A 647 -0.75 -5.00 -2.25
N CYS A 648 -2.02 -4.89 -1.87
CA CYS A 648 -2.95 -3.88 -2.37
C CYS A 648 -3.96 -3.48 -1.30
N GLY A 649 -4.66 -2.36 -1.53
CA GLY A 649 -5.90 -2.04 -0.86
C GLY A 649 -7.07 -2.63 -1.66
N LEU A 650 -8.01 -3.28 -0.99
CA LEU A 650 -9.16 -3.93 -1.61
C LEU A 650 -10.45 -3.21 -1.24
N ILE A 651 -11.27 -2.90 -2.23
CA ILE A 651 -12.57 -2.27 -2.06
C ILE A 651 -13.64 -3.20 -2.64
N VAL A 652 -14.56 -3.64 -1.79
CA VAL A 652 -15.71 -4.44 -2.20
C VAL A 652 -16.95 -3.55 -2.17
N ASP A 653 -17.54 -3.33 -3.32
CA ASP A 653 -18.61 -2.36 -3.54
C ASP A 653 -19.94 -3.04 -3.80
N PHE A 654 -20.90 -2.92 -2.84
CA PHE A 654 -22.26 -3.47 -2.94
C PHE A 654 -23.27 -2.49 -3.56
N VAL A 655 -22.84 -1.27 -3.92
CA VAL A 655 -23.74 -0.18 -4.33
C VAL A 655 -23.46 0.30 -5.75
N GLY A 656 -22.33 -0.11 -6.37
CA GLY A 656 -21.93 0.35 -7.69
C GLY A 656 -21.36 1.77 -7.69
N VAL A 657 -20.61 2.15 -6.64
CA VAL A 657 -19.98 3.49 -6.57
C VAL A 657 -18.74 3.61 -7.47
N PHE A 658 -18.28 2.52 -8.07
CA PHE A 658 -17.07 2.46 -8.90
C PHE A 658 -17.07 3.49 -10.05
N ASP A 659 -18.19 3.64 -10.76
CA ASP A 659 -18.31 4.63 -11.84
C ASP A 659 -18.11 6.08 -11.34
N ASN A 660 -18.44 6.34 -10.07
CA ASN A 660 -18.19 7.63 -9.44
C ASN A 660 -16.72 7.81 -9.06
N VAL A 661 -16.02 6.73 -8.68
CA VAL A 661 -14.56 6.75 -8.45
C VAL A 661 -13.85 7.10 -9.73
N ALA A 662 -14.15 6.42 -10.82
CA ALA A 662 -13.59 6.69 -12.14
C ALA A 662 -13.82 8.16 -12.55
N LYS A 663 -15.02 8.70 -12.33
CA LYS A 663 -15.32 10.12 -12.60
C LYS A 663 -14.61 11.09 -11.68
N SER A 664 -14.44 10.76 -10.40
CA SER A 664 -13.75 11.62 -9.41
C SER A 664 -12.24 11.64 -9.60
N LEU A 665 -11.68 10.56 -10.15
CA LEU A 665 -10.27 10.44 -10.53
C LEU A 665 -10.00 10.92 -11.96
N ALA A 666 -11.03 11.13 -12.79
CA ALA A 666 -10.96 11.45 -14.23
C ALA A 666 -10.30 12.81 -14.58
N PHE A 667 -9.78 13.51 -13.58
CA PHE A 667 -8.89 14.67 -13.79
C PHE A 667 -7.49 14.28 -14.29
N ASP A 668 -7.14 13.01 -14.18
CA ASP A 668 -5.95 12.43 -14.76
C ASP A 668 -6.35 11.10 -15.44
N GLU A 669 -7.04 11.19 -16.60
CA GLU A 669 -7.64 10.03 -17.30
C GLU A 669 -6.65 8.90 -17.56
N GLU A 670 -5.37 9.19 -17.76
CA GLU A 670 -4.33 8.18 -17.93
C GLU A 670 -4.00 7.49 -16.60
N THR A 671 -3.96 8.23 -15.50
CA THR A 671 -3.62 7.69 -14.18
C THR A 671 -4.70 6.78 -13.64
N VAL A 672 -5.98 7.11 -13.84
CA VAL A 672 -7.12 6.34 -13.32
C VAL A 672 -7.25 4.97 -13.98
N LYS A 673 -7.06 4.91 -15.30
CA LYS A 673 -7.14 3.65 -16.05
C LYS A 673 -6.05 2.65 -15.65
N THR A 674 -4.94 3.15 -15.12
CA THR A 674 -3.77 2.31 -14.79
C THR A 674 -3.80 1.77 -13.36
N VAL A 675 -4.48 2.45 -12.43
CA VAL A 675 -4.27 2.25 -10.99
C VAL A 675 -5.53 1.79 -10.22
N VAL A 676 -6.72 2.09 -10.76
CA VAL A 676 -8.00 1.59 -10.22
C VAL A 676 -8.53 0.53 -11.17
N LYS A 677 -8.39 -0.73 -10.83
CA LYS A 677 -8.79 -1.86 -11.68
C LYS A 677 -9.93 -2.62 -11.03
N ASN A 678 -10.98 -2.89 -11.82
CA ASN A 678 -12.01 -3.85 -11.44
C ASN A 678 -11.41 -5.27 -11.54
N ILE A 679 -11.49 -6.07 -10.49
CA ILE A 679 -10.97 -7.45 -10.46
C ILE A 679 -11.58 -8.29 -11.60
N ASP A 680 -12.86 -8.13 -11.89
CA ASP A 680 -13.52 -8.87 -12.96
C ASP A 680 -13.00 -8.45 -14.36
N GLU A 681 -12.67 -7.19 -14.58
CA GLU A 681 -12.01 -6.74 -15.81
C GLU A 681 -10.58 -7.31 -15.92
N ILE A 682 -9.86 -7.39 -14.80
CA ILE A 682 -8.52 -7.98 -14.77
C ILE A 682 -8.60 -9.48 -15.10
N LYS A 683 -9.59 -10.20 -14.57
CA LYS A 683 -9.82 -11.63 -14.89
C LYS A 683 -9.96 -11.85 -16.40
N VAL A 684 -10.71 -11.01 -17.09
CA VAL A 684 -10.90 -11.08 -18.54
C VAL A 684 -9.59 -10.80 -19.31
N LEU A 685 -8.70 -10.00 -18.75
CA LEU A 685 -7.43 -9.62 -19.40
C LEU A 685 -6.29 -10.64 -19.18
N ILE A 686 -6.38 -11.52 -18.17
CA ILE A 686 -5.32 -12.50 -17.89
C ILE A 686 -5.00 -13.41 -19.07
N PRO A 687 -5.96 -14.05 -19.75
CA PRO A 687 -5.68 -14.86 -20.92
C PRO A 687 -4.98 -14.09 -22.04
N GLN A 688 -5.38 -12.84 -22.26
CA GLN A 688 -4.76 -11.97 -23.25
C GLN A 688 -3.30 -11.66 -22.88
N PHE A 689 -3.04 -11.26 -21.65
CA PHE A 689 -1.69 -10.95 -21.17
C PHE A 689 -0.77 -12.17 -21.20
N LEU A 690 -1.34 -13.35 -20.91
CA LEU A 690 -0.62 -14.61 -21.00
C LEU A 690 -0.23 -14.89 -22.46
N GLN A 691 -1.14 -14.75 -23.39
CA GLN A 691 -0.87 -14.95 -24.81
C GLN A 691 0.16 -13.95 -25.34
N GLU A 692 0.06 -12.68 -24.96
CA GLU A 692 1.06 -11.66 -25.30
C GLU A 692 2.46 -12.04 -24.82
N CYS A 693 2.59 -12.71 -23.68
CA CYS A 693 3.87 -13.22 -23.20
C CYS A 693 4.33 -14.47 -23.96
N ILE A 694 3.42 -15.38 -24.31
CA ILE A 694 3.72 -16.61 -25.07
C ILE A 694 4.21 -16.28 -26.48
N ASP A 695 3.68 -15.24 -27.10
CA ASP A 695 4.03 -14.81 -28.46
C ASP A 695 5.51 -14.42 -28.63
N PHE A 696 6.24 -14.17 -27.52
CA PHE A 696 7.69 -13.99 -27.55
C PHE A 696 8.47 -15.29 -27.82
N PHE A 697 7.82 -16.46 -27.76
CA PHE A 697 8.46 -17.77 -27.86
C PHE A 697 7.92 -18.62 -29.03
N PRO A 698 7.98 -18.13 -30.26
CA PRO A 698 7.45 -18.85 -31.40
C PRO A 698 8.22 -20.18 -31.63
N GLY A 699 7.48 -21.28 -31.67
CA GLY A 699 8.04 -22.61 -31.96
C GLY A 699 8.77 -23.28 -30.77
N VAL A 700 8.74 -22.69 -29.60
CA VAL A 700 9.31 -23.32 -28.40
C VAL A 700 8.31 -24.31 -27.81
N ASP A 701 8.72 -25.58 -27.68
CA ASP A 701 7.94 -26.57 -26.98
C ASP A 701 8.09 -26.38 -25.46
N ARG A 702 7.02 -25.90 -24.83
CA ARG A 702 6.98 -25.58 -23.38
C ARG A 702 6.88 -26.82 -22.49
N THR A 703 6.71 -28.01 -23.06
CA THR A 703 6.70 -29.28 -22.30
C THR A 703 8.11 -29.80 -22.04
N ILE A 704 9.09 -29.30 -22.79
CA ILE A 704 10.49 -29.68 -22.59
C ILE A 704 11.05 -28.94 -21.37
N GLY A 705 11.35 -29.69 -20.32
CA GLY A 705 11.97 -29.19 -19.11
C GLY A 705 13.50 -29.19 -19.16
N GLY A 706 14.13 -28.78 -18.05
CA GLY A 706 15.57 -28.79 -17.89
C GLY A 706 16.29 -27.68 -18.67
N TRP A 707 17.61 -27.83 -18.82
CA TRP A 707 18.45 -26.80 -19.45
C TRP A 707 18.18 -26.60 -20.94
N GLU A 708 17.78 -27.65 -21.65
CA GLU A 708 17.51 -27.61 -23.10
C GLU A 708 16.27 -26.75 -23.39
N GLY A 709 15.19 -26.95 -22.63
CA GLY A 709 13.98 -26.14 -22.76
C GLY A 709 14.20 -24.66 -22.37
N LEU A 710 14.98 -24.43 -21.31
CA LEU A 710 15.32 -23.06 -20.90
C LEU A 710 16.21 -22.35 -21.92
N GLN A 711 17.18 -23.05 -22.50
CA GLN A 711 18.05 -22.51 -23.54
C GLN A 711 17.24 -22.14 -24.79
N ALA A 712 16.30 -23.00 -25.20
CA ALA A 712 15.44 -22.71 -26.36
C ALA A 712 14.59 -21.43 -26.12
N ALA A 713 14.06 -21.24 -24.93
CA ALA A 713 13.34 -20.03 -24.56
C ALA A 713 14.26 -18.79 -24.53
N GLN A 714 15.45 -18.89 -23.95
CA GLN A 714 16.41 -17.77 -23.89
C GLN A 714 16.90 -17.35 -25.27
N GLN A 715 16.99 -18.27 -26.23
CA GLN A 715 17.36 -17.96 -27.63
C GLN A 715 16.34 -17.01 -28.29
N CYS A 716 15.08 -17.05 -27.93
CA CYS A 716 14.06 -16.12 -28.40
C CYS A 716 14.24 -14.70 -27.83
N LEU A 717 15.00 -14.54 -26.73
CA LEU A 717 15.18 -13.30 -25.99
C LEU A 717 16.63 -12.77 -26.02
N LEU A 718 17.40 -13.06 -27.05
CA LEU A 718 18.80 -12.64 -27.18
C LEU A 718 18.97 -11.14 -27.39
N ASP A 719 18.01 -10.49 -28.01
CA ASP A 719 18.02 -9.04 -28.21
C ASP A 719 17.50 -8.31 -26.97
N GLU A 720 18.28 -7.31 -26.49
CA GLU A 720 17.96 -6.55 -25.27
C GLU A 720 16.61 -5.81 -25.36
N SER A 721 16.18 -5.38 -26.54
CA SER A 721 14.88 -4.73 -26.72
C SER A 721 13.74 -5.75 -26.58
N THR A 722 13.91 -6.94 -27.16
CA THR A 722 12.94 -8.05 -27.04
C THR A 722 12.85 -8.54 -25.60
N LYS A 723 13.98 -8.69 -24.92
CA LYS A 723 14.07 -9.05 -23.51
C LYS A 723 13.38 -8.01 -22.60
N THR A 724 13.64 -6.73 -22.84
CA THR A 724 13.00 -5.64 -22.10
C THR A 724 11.49 -5.60 -22.33
N ASN A 725 11.04 -5.82 -23.57
CA ASN A 725 9.63 -5.87 -23.89
C ASN A 725 8.94 -7.10 -23.26
N PHE A 726 9.55 -8.28 -23.36
CA PHE A 726 9.05 -9.46 -22.64
C PHE A 726 8.93 -9.19 -21.13
N ALA A 727 9.95 -8.58 -20.50
CA ALA A 727 9.93 -8.23 -19.09
C ALA A 727 8.77 -7.30 -18.72
N LYS A 728 8.44 -6.32 -19.57
CA LYS A 728 7.29 -5.42 -19.38
C LYS A 728 5.96 -6.18 -19.46
N HIS A 729 5.78 -7.03 -20.46
CA HIS A 729 4.57 -7.83 -20.64
C HIS A 729 4.40 -8.83 -19.50
N PHE A 730 5.48 -9.53 -19.12
CA PHE A 730 5.42 -10.45 -18.00
C PHE A 730 5.15 -9.75 -16.66
N SER A 731 5.75 -8.58 -16.40
CA SER A 731 5.47 -7.80 -15.18
C SER A 731 4.00 -7.38 -15.11
N ARG A 732 3.38 -7.05 -16.25
CA ARG A 732 1.95 -6.74 -16.33
C ARG A 732 1.07 -7.96 -16.06
N LEU A 733 1.43 -9.12 -16.64
CA LEU A 733 0.78 -10.40 -16.37
C LEU A 733 0.92 -10.78 -14.88
N ALA A 734 2.12 -10.70 -14.31
CA ALA A 734 2.39 -11.05 -12.93
C ALA A 734 1.58 -10.19 -11.95
N LYS A 735 1.47 -8.88 -12.20
CA LYS A 735 0.62 -7.98 -11.40
C LYS A 735 -0.87 -8.33 -11.51
N ALA A 736 -1.35 -8.65 -12.72
CA ALA A 736 -2.73 -9.07 -12.92
C ALA A 736 -3.00 -10.41 -12.22
N TRP A 737 -2.08 -11.35 -12.33
CA TRP A 737 -2.14 -12.65 -11.66
C TRP A 737 -2.19 -12.52 -10.14
N GLU A 738 -1.28 -11.72 -9.56
CA GLU A 738 -1.23 -11.45 -8.13
C GLU A 738 -2.51 -10.77 -7.60
N THR A 739 -3.12 -9.90 -8.41
CA THR A 739 -4.36 -9.20 -8.07
C THR A 739 -5.56 -10.15 -8.02
N VAL A 740 -5.61 -11.13 -8.91
CA VAL A 740 -6.73 -12.09 -9.03
C VAL A 740 -6.52 -13.32 -8.16
N SER A 741 -5.28 -13.66 -7.80
CA SER A 741 -4.97 -14.81 -6.94
C SER A 741 -5.60 -14.65 -5.54
N PRO A 742 -6.25 -15.71 -4.98
CA PRO A 742 -6.24 -17.13 -5.38
C PRO A 742 -7.47 -17.60 -6.20
N ASP A 743 -7.97 -16.84 -7.15
CA ASP A 743 -9.17 -17.20 -7.92
C ASP A 743 -8.99 -18.51 -8.70
N ALA A 744 -10.01 -19.38 -8.68
CA ALA A 744 -10.01 -20.69 -9.32
C ALA A 744 -9.78 -20.65 -10.84
N MET A 745 -10.14 -19.54 -11.54
CA MET A 745 -9.87 -19.38 -12.97
C MET A 745 -8.38 -19.47 -13.32
N LEU A 746 -7.50 -19.14 -12.40
CA LEU A 746 -6.05 -19.15 -12.63
C LEU A 746 -5.51 -20.58 -12.84
N ALA A 747 -6.21 -21.60 -12.34
CA ALA A 747 -5.79 -23.00 -12.46
C ALA A 747 -5.64 -23.44 -13.93
N ALA A 748 -6.50 -22.94 -14.81
CA ALA A 748 -6.44 -23.26 -16.25
C ALA A 748 -5.17 -22.71 -16.95
N TYR A 749 -4.53 -21.70 -16.38
CA TYR A 749 -3.39 -21.00 -16.97
C TYR A 749 -2.10 -21.18 -16.18
N GLN A 750 -2.14 -21.99 -15.12
CA GLN A 750 -1.07 -22.16 -14.15
C GLN A 750 0.23 -22.68 -14.77
N ALA A 751 0.14 -23.69 -15.64
CA ALA A 751 1.32 -24.30 -16.26
C ALA A 751 2.08 -23.27 -17.11
N ASP A 752 1.38 -22.53 -17.94
CA ASP A 752 1.95 -21.51 -18.83
C ASP A 752 2.52 -20.33 -18.01
N TYR A 753 1.81 -19.89 -16.99
CA TYR A 753 2.30 -18.85 -16.08
C TYR A 753 3.58 -19.27 -15.37
N THR A 754 3.62 -20.49 -14.84
CA THR A 754 4.80 -21.03 -14.15
C THR A 754 6.01 -21.09 -15.08
N TRP A 755 5.80 -21.57 -16.31
CA TRP A 755 6.84 -21.65 -17.32
C TRP A 755 7.37 -20.23 -17.67
N LEU A 756 6.49 -19.27 -17.95
CA LEU A 756 6.85 -17.88 -18.22
C LEU A 756 7.59 -17.23 -17.04
N ALA A 757 7.19 -17.52 -15.80
CA ALA A 757 7.84 -17.03 -14.60
C ALA A 757 9.28 -17.55 -14.48
N GLN A 758 9.52 -18.82 -14.77
CA GLN A 758 10.85 -19.41 -14.78
C GLN A 758 11.75 -18.81 -15.87
N VAL A 759 11.21 -18.65 -17.09
CA VAL A 759 11.93 -18.00 -18.19
C VAL A 759 12.24 -16.54 -17.83
N TYR A 760 11.26 -15.80 -17.29
CA TYR A 760 11.48 -14.42 -16.85
C TYR A 760 12.56 -14.30 -15.79
N GLN A 761 12.58 -15.19 -14.80
CA GLN A 761 13.63 -15.22 -13.77
C GLN A 761 15.01 -15.43 -14.37
N SER A 762 15.11 -16.27 -15.41
CA SER A 762 16.39 -16.59 -16.06
C SER A 762 16.97 -15.45 -16.90
N VAL A 763 16.14 -14.53 -17.38
CA VAL A 763 16.55 -13.43 -18.29
C VAL A 763 16.28 -12.04 -17.70
N ARG A 764 15.79 -11.97 -16.49
CA ARG A 764 15.29 -10.77 -15.84
C ARG A 764 16.28 -9.61 -15.87
N PRO A 765 15.87 -8.41 -16.35
CA PRO A 765 16.64 -7.19 -16.12
C PRO A 765 16.61 -6.87 -14.63
N VAL A 766 17.75 -6.50 -14.08
CA VAL A 766 17.85 -6.09 -12.68
C VAL A 766 17.31 -4.68 -12.60
N SER A 767 16.04 -4.53 -12.35
CA SER A 767 15.43 -3.35 -11.73
C SER A 767 13.93 -3.29 -11.97
N THR A 768 13.20 -3.57 -10.97
CA THR A 768 11.94 -2.88 -10.67
C THR A 768 11.73 -3.01 -9.17
N GLY A 769 11.68 -1.89 -8.47
CA GLY A 769 11.61 -1.78 -7.01
C GLY A 769 10.35 -2.37 -6.36
N GLY A 770 10.06 -3.58 -6.61
CA GLY A 770 9.01 -4.39 -5.99
C GLY A 770 9.40 -5.87 -6.01
N SER A 771 10.49 -6.18 -6.69
CA SER A 771 10.79 -7.54 -7.12
C SER A 771 11.62 -8.37 -6.13
N LEU A 772 12.27 -7.77 -5.14
CA LEU A 772 13.08 -8.52 -4.17
C LEU A 772 12.24 -9.40 -3.25
N ILE A 773 11.08 -8.91 -2.84
CA ILE A 773 10.11 -9.64 -2.03
C ILE A 773 9.49 -10.77 -2.85
N TRP A 774 9.28 -10.54 -4.15
CA TRP A 774 8.77 -11.52 -5.09
C TRP A 774 9.74 -12.70 -5.31
N THR A 775 11.02 -12.44 -5.42
CA THR A 775 12.03 -13.48 -5.69
C THR A 775 12.22 -14.44 -4.51
N LEU A 776 12.06 -13.96 -3.27
CA LEU A 776 12.22 -14.76 -2.06
C LEU A 776 10.92 -15.46 -1.60
N LEU A 777 9.75 -14.92 -1.88
CA LEU A 777 8.47 -15.37 -1.36
C LEU A 777 7.49 -15.82 -2.46
N GLY A 778 7.63 -15.33 -3.70
CA GLY A 778 6.72 -15.64 -4.80
C GLY A 778 6.66 -17.14 -5.12
N ALA A 779 7.78 -17.82 -5.19
CA ALA A 779 7.82 -19.25 -5.43
C ALA A 779 7.23 -20.07 -4.27
N LYS A 780 7.47 -19.65 -3.01
CA LYS A 780 6.88 -20.29 -1.82
C LYS A 780 5.40 -19.94 -1.66
N THR A 781 4.99 -18.75 -2.01
CA THR A 781 3.58 -18.32 -1.98
C THR A 781 2.79 -19.02 -3.07
N ILE A 782 3.35 -19.20 -4.26
CA ILE A 782 2.77 -20.02 -5.33
C ILE A 782 2.61 -21.48 -4.87
N GLU A 783 3.59 -22.05 -4.20
CA GLU A 783 3.54 -23.42 -3.67
C GLU A 783 2.49 -23.58 -2.54
N ILE A 784 2.27 -22.55 -1.73
CA ILE A 784 1.23 -22.50 -0.69
C ILE A 784 -0.14 -22.30 -1.31
N ILE A 785 -0.25 -21.46 -2.35
CA ILE A 785 -1.49 -21.21 -3.10
C ILE A 785 -1.93 -22.48 -3.85
N HIS A 786 -1.00 -23.21 -4.46
CA HIS A 786 -1.29 -24.47 -5.17
C HIS A 786 -1.84 -25.58 -4.24
N ARG A 787 -1.58 -25.51 -2.94
CA ARG A 787 -2.09 -26.49 -1.96
C ARG A 787 -3.51 -26.21 -1.47
N ASN A 788 -4.05 -25.00 -1.74
CA ASN A 788 -5.30 -24.52 -1.14
C ASN A 788 -6.37 -24.10 -2.16
N ILE A 789 -6.23 -24.43 -3.45
CA ILE A 789 -7.26 -24.17 -4.44
C ILE A 789 -8.18 -25.40 -4.53
N ASP A 790 -9.13 -25.48 -3.61
CA ASP A 790 -10.31 -26.33 -3.78
C ASP A 790 -11.57 -25.53 -3.49
N THR A 791 -12.42 -25.50 -4.52
CA THR A 791 -13.85 -25.16 -4.56
C THR A 791 -14.31 -23.83 -3.97
N ILE A 792 -14.64 -22.91 -4.88
CA ILE A 792 -15.43 -21.71 -4.58
C ILE A 792 -16.84 -21.95 -5.09
N ASP A 793 -17.80 -21.92 -4.17
CA ASP A 793 -19.22 -21.83 -4.49
C ASP A 793 -19.53 -20.38 -4.91
N ILE A 794 -19.82 -20.18 -6.20
CA ILE A 794 -20.15 -18.87 -6.75
C ILE A 794 -21.66 -18.79 -6.95
N GLY A 795 -22.24 -18.03 -6.13
CA GLY A 795 -23.35 -17.10 -6.28
C GLY A 795 -24.64 -17.59 -6.71
N THR A 796 -25.42 -17.97 -7.22
CA THR A 796 -26.84 -18.35 -7.31
C THR A 796 -26.94 -19.85 -7.58
N PRO A 797 -27.59 -20.62 -6.74
CA PRO A 797 -27.79 -22.05 -7.03
C PRO A 797 -28.44 -22.23 -8.40
N LEU A 798 -28.00 -23.25 -9.14
CA LEU A 798 -28.56 -23.58 -10.46
C LEU A 798 -30.08 -23.80 -10.40
N GLU A 799 -30.59 -24.20 -9.23
CA GLU A 799 -31.98 -24.35 -8.88
C GLU A 799 -32.78 -23.05 -9.02
N ASP A 800 -32.18 -21.91 -8.65
CA ASP A 800 -32.85 -20.60 -8.70
C ASP A 800 -32.90 -20.04 -10.13
N LEU A 801 -32.09 -20.56 -11.06
CA LEU A 801 -32.06 -20.15 -12.47
C LEU A 801 -33.02 -20.98 -13.36
N VAL A 802 -33.54 -22.13 -12.88
CA VAL A 802 -34.23 -23.12 -13.71
C VAL A 802 -35.56 -23.56 -13.11
N VAL A 803 -36.24 -22.72 -12.31
CA VAL A 803 -37.47 -23.15 -11.59
C VAL A 803 -38.73 -23.22 -12.47
N ASP A 804 -38.83 -22.46 -13.61
CA ASP A 804 -40.01 -22.47 -14.44
C ASP A 804 -39.73 -22.02 -15.90
N GLY A 805 -40.57 -22.37 -16.87
CA GLY A 805 -40.44 -21.99 -18.28
C GLY A 805 -40.38 -20.48 -18.48
N ASP A 806 -41.10 -19.73 -17.68
CA ASP A 806 -41.13 -18.26 -17.74
C ASP A 806 -39.80 -17.62 -17.25
N VAL A 807 -39.07 -18.29 -16.35
CA VAL A 807 -37.74 -17.84 -15.87
C VAL A 807 -36.70 -18.06 -16.96
N ILE A 808 -36.80 -19.13 -17.73
CA ILE A 808 -35.88 -19.40 -18.86
C ILE A 808 -36.02 -18.30 -19.91
N ASP A 809 -37.22 -17.90 -20.27
CA ASP A 809 -37.47 -16.84 -21.27
C ASP A 809 -37.02 -15.46 -20.75
N MET A 810 -37.19 -15.17 -19.45
CA MET A 810 -36.71 -13.95 -18.83
C MET A 810 -35.14 -13.89 -18.78
N VAL A 811 -34.47 -14.99 -18.45
CA VAL A 811 -33.00 -15.09 -18.48
C VAL A 811 -32.49 -14.95 -19.93
N LEU A 812 -33.15 -15.50 -20.90
CA LEU A 812 -32.86 -15.36 -22.33
C LEU A 812 -33.01 -13.91 -22.83
N GLU A 813 -34.01 -13.17 -22.36
CA GLU A 813 -34.17 -11.76 -22.70
C GLU A 813 -33.09 -10.87 -22.07
N GLN A 814 -32.76 -11.11 -20.83
CA GLN A 814 -31.67 -10.37 -20.11
C GLN A 814 -30.26 -10.68 -20.64
N ALA A 815 -30.09 -11.88 -21.24
CA ALA A 815 -28.78 -12.30 -21.77
C ALA A 815 -28.54 -11.86 -23.21
N LYS A 816 -29.54 -11.26 -23.89
CA LYS A 816 -29.35 -10.73 -25.27
C LYS A 816 -28.19 -9.77 -25.41
N ASP A 817 -27.86 -9.04 -24.33
CA ASP A 817 -26.79 -8.04 -24.27
C ASP A 817 -25.65 -8.39 -23.30
N ASN A 818 -25.65 -9.61 -22.73
CA ASN A 818 -24.66 -9.96 -21.68
C ASN A 818 -24.04 -11.36 -21.85
N PRO A 819 -22.94 -11.48 -22.61
CA PRO A 819 -22.21 -12.75 -22.80
C PRO A 819 -21.72 -13.44 -21.52
N LYS A 820 -21.60 -12.70 -20.40
CA LYS A 820 -21.14 -13.24 -19.11
C LYS A 820 -22.11 -14.24 -18.51
N LYS A 821 -23.43 -14.05 -18.65
CA LYS A 821 -24.45 -14.98 -18.14
C LYS A 821 -24.37 -16.38 -18.80
N ILE A 822 -23.98 -16.43 -20.04
CA ILE A 822 -23.81 -17.69 -20.79
C ILE A 822 -22.69 -18.51 -20.16
N LEU A 823 -21.57 -17.85 -19.88
CA LEU A 823 -20.40 -18.48 -19.29
C LEU A 823 -20.65 -18.96 -17.85
N GLU A 824 -21.44 -18.22 -17.08
CA GLU A 824 -21.84 -18.59 -15.72
C GLU A 824 -22.69 -19.86 -15.70
N VAL A 825 -23.71 -19.95 -16.55
CA VAL A 825 -24.57 -21.14 -16.62
C VAL A 825 -23.79 -22.36 -17.10
N GLU A 826 -22.90 -22.22 -18.11
CA GLU A 826 -22.03 -23.31 -18.56
C GLU A 826 -21.13 -23.81 -17.42
N LYS A 827 -20.52 -22.90 -16.69
CA LYS A 827 -19.61 -23.22 -15.57
C LYS A 827 -20.32 -23.95 -14.44
N MET A 828 -21.52 -23.49 -14.07
CA MET A 828 -22.34 -24.15 -13.04
C MET A 828 -22.75 -25.56 -13.47
N LEU A 829 -23.12 -25.76 -14.73
CA LEU A 829 -23.43 -27.08 -15.29
C LEU A 829 -22.23 -28.02 -15.26
N ARG A 830 -21.03 -27.55 -15.64
CA ARG A 830 -19.81 -28.36 -15.59
C ARG A 830 -19.45 -28.77 -14.18
N LEU A 831 -19.58 -27.87 -13.20
CA LEU A 831 -19.32 -28.19 -11.79
C LEU A 831 -20.29 -29.27 -11.29
N ARG A 832 -21.58 -29.15 -11.60
CA ARG A 832 -22.61 -30.08 -11.16
C ARG A 832 -22.50 -31.45 -11.82
N LEU A 833 -22.17 -31.50 -13.08
CA LEU A 833 -21.88 -32.75 -13.79
C LEU A 833 -20.61 -33.42 -13.26
N GLY A 834 -19.63 -32.65 -12.78
CA GLY A 834 -18.42 -33.15 -12.12
C GLY A 834 -18.69 -33.79 -10.75
N GLU A 835 -19.72 -33.36 -10.02
CA GLU A 835 -20.14 -33.94 -8.74
C GLU A 835 -20.69 -35.37 -8.90
N HIS A 836 -21.18 -35.72 -10.10
CA HIS A 836 -21.71 -37.05 -10.45
C HIS A 836 -20.79 -37.85 -11.34
N HIS A 837 -19.48 -37.71 -11.20
CA HIS A 837 -18.46 -38.42 -11.97
C HIS A 837 -18.61 -39.95 -11.81
N GLY A 838 -18.73 -40.66 -12.94
CA GLY A 838 -18.85 -42.13 -12.97
C GLY A 838 -20.28 -42.69 -13.19
N ASP A 839 -21.32 -41.84 -13.16
CA ASP A 839 -22.68 -42.22 -13.47
C ASP A 839 -22.93 -42.14 -15.00
N PRO A 840 -23.37 -43.22 -15.68
CA PRO A 840 -23.58 -43.25 -17.12
C PRO A 840 -24.61 -42.17 -17.62
N ASN A 841 -25.61 -41.82 -16.80
CA ASN A 841 -26.61 -40.82 -17.18
C ASN A 841 -26.01 -39.42 -17.21
N TYR A 842 -25.13 -39.11 -16.24
CA TYR A 842 -24.45 -37.81 -16.17
C TYR A 842 -23.35 -37.68 -17.21
N LYS A 843 -22.71 -38.80 -17.62
CA LYS A 843 -21.79 -38.81 -18.76
C LYS A 843 -22.46 -38.38 -20.06
N ALA A 844 -23.70 -38.83 -20.31
CA ALA A 844 -24.47 -38.43 -21.49
C ALA A 844 -24.79 -36.92 -21.45
N PHE A 845 -25.02 -36.30 -20.27
CA PHE A 845 -25.22 -34.87 -20.15
C PHE A 845 -23.93 -34.07 -20.39
N ALA A 846 -22.78 -34.59 -19.93
CA ALA A 846 -21.49 -33.97 -20.19
C ALA A 846 -21.15 -34.00 -21.69
N GLU A 847 -21.41 -35.06 -22.38
CA GLU A 847 -21.25 -35.16 -23.86
C GLU A 847 -22.15 -34.17 -24.60
N LYS A 848 -23.43 -34.02 -24.17
CA LYS A 848 -24.33 -33.01 -24.73
C LYS A 848 -23.80 -31.59 -24.50
N LEU A 849 -23.24 -31.29 -23.34
CA LEU A 849 -22.66 -29.99 -23.04
C LEU A 849 -21.47 -29.67 -23.94
N ASP A 850 -20.58 -30.64 -24.14
CA ASP A 850 -19.43 -30.50 -25.04
C ASP A 850 -19.83 -30.35 -26.49
N GLU A 851 -20.91 -31.01 -26.93
CA GLU A 851 -21.47 -30.87 -28.28
C GLU A 851 -22.10 -29.50 -28.51
N LEU A 852 -22.85 -28.97 -27.53
CA LEU A 852 -23.40 -27.61 -27.56
C LEU A 852 -22.27 -26.57 -27.68
N ARG A 853 -21.21 -26.73 -26.91
CA ARG A 853 -20.05 -25.84 -26.95
C ARG A 853 -19.33 -25.89 -28.28
N ARG A 854 -19.09 -27.10 -28.83
CA ARG A 854 -18.48 -27.26 -30.16
C ARG A 854 -19.32 -26.57 -31.24
N HIS A 855 -20.65 -26.72 -31.21
CA HIS A 855 -21.54 -26.08 -32.18
C HIS A 855 -21.47 -24.55 -32.09
N MET A 856 -21.28 -23.98 -30.88
CA MET A 856 -21.10 -22.55 -30.70
C MET A 856 -19.73 -22.08 -31.24
N GLU A 857 -18.66 -22.78 -30.94
CA GLU A 857 -17.29 -22.49 -31.37
C GLU A 857 -17.16 -22.57 -32.91
N GLU A 858 -17.89 -23.48 -33.54
CA GLU A 858 -17.98 -23.62 -34.99
C GLU A 858 -18.98 -22.65 -35.65
N ASN A 859 -19.60 -21.72 -34.91
CA ASN A 859 -20.62 -20.79 -35.34
C ASN A 859 -21.88 -21.44 -35.98
N LEU A 860 -22.20 -22.65 -35.56
CA LEU A 860 -23.38 -23.39 -36.04
C LEU A 860 -24.66 -22.99 -35.30
N ILE A 861 -24.53 -22.44 -34.09
CA ILE A 861 -25.63 -21.93 -33.28
C ILE A 861 -25.31 -20.52 -32.76
N THR A 862 -26.33 -19.72 -32.49
CA THR A 862 -26.15 -18.39 -31.89
C THR A 862 -25.88 -18.47 -30.40
N SER A 863 -25.32 -17.40 -29.82
CA SER A 863 -25.10 -17.32 -28.38
C SER A 863 -26.39 -17.50 -27.57
N ILE A 864 -27.53 -17.05 -28.11
CA ILE A 864 -28.85 -17.22 -27.49
C ILE A 864 -29.30 -18.66 -27.54
N ASP A 865 -29.10 -19.33 -28.70
CA ASP A 865 -29.43 -20.75 -28.83
C ASP A 865 -28.55 -21.62 -27.96
N PHE A 866 -27.29 -21.26 -27.81
CA PHE A 866 -26.38 -21.92 -26.87
C PHE A 866 -26.83 -21.77 -25.43
N LEU A 867 -27.19 -20.57 -24.97
CA LEU A 867 -27.72 -20.34 -23.62
C LEU A 867 -29.05 -21.11 -23.41
N ARG A 868 -29.92 -21.14 -24.40
CA ARG A 868 -31.16 -21.93 -24.32
C ARG A 868 -30.86 -23.42 -24.15
N GLY A 869 -29.87 -23.94 -24.92
CA GLY A 869 -29.37 -25.32 -24.78
C GLY A 869 -28.82 -25.61 -23.41
N LEU A 870 -28.04 -24.70 -22.83
CA LEU A 870 -27.50 -24.81 -21.47
C LEU A 870 -28.58 -24.84 -20.40
N LEU A 871 -29.58 -23.95 -20.48
CA LEU A 871 -30.69 -23.90 -19.53
C LEU A 871 -31.60 -25.13 -19.60
N THR A 872 -31.81 -25.66 -20.83
CA THR A 872 -32.55 -26.90 -21.03
C THR A 872 -31.81 -28.10 -20.46
N LEU A 873 -30.48 -28.19 -20.68
CA LEU A 873 -29.63 -29.23 -20.09
C LEU A 873 -29.56 -29.13 -18.58
N ALA A 874 -29.49 -27.92 -18.01
CA ALA A 874 -29.55 -27.71 -16.57
C ALA A 874 -30.85 -28.25 -15.95
N LYS A 875 -31.99 -28.05 -16.66
CA LYS A 875 -33.26 -28.59 -16.22
C LYS A 875 -33.30 -30.10 -16.27
N GLU A 876 -32.77 -30.74 -17.35
CA GLU A 876 -32.65 -32.21 -17.47
C GLU A 876 -31.81 -32.79 -16.31
N VAL A 877 -30.67 -32.19 -15.99
CA VAL A 877 -29.78 -32.60 -14.87
C VAL A 877 -30.49 -32.51 -13.53
N LEU A 878 -31.18 -31.40 -13.23
CA LEU A 878 -31.92 -31.21 -11.99
C LEU A 878 -33.12 -32.17 -11.85
N GLU A 879 -33.79 -32.52 -12.96
CA GLU A 879 -34.87 -33.51 -12.94
C GLU A 879 -34.33 -34.91 -12.68
N GLU A 880 -33.16 -35.29 -13.25
CA GLU A 880 -32.53 -36.56 -12.98
C GLU A 880 -32.05 -36.68 -11.53
N GLU A 881 -31.49 -35.60 -10.94
CA GLU A 881 -31.14 -35.58 -9.53
C GLU A 881 -32.33 -35.74 -8.58
N LYS A 882 -33.48 -35.16 -8.94
CA LYS A 882 -34.74 -35.34 -8.17
C LYS A 882 -35.28 -36.77 -8.24
N ASN A 883 -35.02 -37.45 -9.36
CA ASN A 883 -35.47 -38.82 -9.60
C ASN A 883 -34.51 -39.85 -8.98
N SER A 884 -33.26 -39.57 -8.82
CA SER A 884 -32.20 -40.44 -8.30
C SER A 884 -32.10 -40.42 -6.76
N ASN A 885 -33.16 -40.25 -6.03
CA ASN A 885 -33.25 -40.15 -4.58
C ASN A 885 -32.74 -41.41 -3.81
N GLN A 886 -31.47 -41.77 -3.97
CA GLN A 886 -30.71 -42.62 -3.01
C GLN A 886 -29.38 -41.91 -2.70
N PRO A 887 -29.02 -41.69 -1.42
CA PRO A 887 -27.69 -41.20 -1.09
C PRO A 887 -26.69 -42.29 -1.40
N LEU A 888 -25.89 -42.14 -2.44
CA LEU A 888 -24.73 -42.98 -2.72
C LEU A 888 -23.79 -42.95 -1.50
N ASP A 889 -23.39 -44.16 -1.03
CA ASP A 889 -22.46 -44.28 0.07
C ASP A 889 -21.14 -43.63 -0.34
N LYS A 890 -20.70 -42.63 0.40
CA LYS A 890 -19.42 -41.88 0.17
C LYS A 890 -18.23 -42.81 -0.07
N ARG A 891 -18.22 -43.96 0.58
CA ARG A 891 -17.18 -44.96 0.44
C ARG A 891 -17.16 -45.64 -0.93
N GLU A 892 -18.31 -45.87 -1.56
CA GLU A 892 -18.39 -46.38 -2.94
C GLU A 892 -17.96 -45.33 -3.96
N GLN A 893 -18.23 -44.02 -3.70
CA GLN A 893 -17.72 -42.94 -4.50
C GLN A 893 -16.18 -42.82 -4.44
N ALA A 894 -15.60 -42.98 -3.23
CA ALA A 894 -14.15 -43.02 -3.07
C ALA A 894 -13.51 -44.16 -3.89
N LYS A 895 -14.08 -45.35 -3.85
CA LYS A 895 -13.58 -46.47 -4.63
C LYS A 895 -13.67 -46.25 -6.12
N ALA A 896 -14.77 -45.64 -6.61
CA ALA A 896 -14.94 -45.35 -8.02
C ALA A 896 -13.88 -44.32 -8.51
N ALA A 897 -13.66 -43.25 -7.74
CA ALA A 897 -12.67 -42.24 -8.05
C ALA A 897 -11.23 -42.74 -8.05
N LEU A 898 -10.88 -43.61 -7.07
CA LEU A 898 -9.57 -44.27 -7.02
C LEU A 898 -9.41 -45.26 -8.17
N THR A 899 -10.46 -45.98 -8.56
CA THR A 899 -10.44 -46.90 -9.69
C THR A 899 -10.11 -46.20 -10.98
N GLU A 900 -10.79 -45.08 -11.25
CA GLU A 900 -10.55 -44.25 -12.45
C GLU A 900 -9.12 -43.68 -12.48
N LEU A 901 -8.63 -43.18 -11.34
CA LEU A 901 -7.25 -42.69 -11.20
C LEU A 901 -6.23 -43.76 -11.59
N PHE A 902 -6.39 -45.01 -11.06
CA PHE A 902 -5.42 -46.07 -11.32
C PHE A 902 -5.61 -46.73 -12.69
N GLU A 903 -6.80 -46.67 -13.29
CA GLU A 903 -6.98 -47.07 -14.68
C GLU A 903 -6.33 -46.09 -15.65
N SER A 904 -6.32 -44.80 -15.34
CA SER A 904 -5.71 -43.76 -16.20
C SER A 904 -4.17 -43.92 -16.32
N ILE A 905 -3.52 -44.54 -15.36
CA ILE A 905 -2.06 -44.74 -15.35
C ILE A 905 -1.65 -46.17 -15.74
N LYS A 906 -2.61 -47.02 -16.08
CA LYS A 906 -2.38 -48.40 -16.49
C LYS A 906 -1.84 -48.45 -17.93
N THR A 907 -0.67 -49.05 -18.13
CA THR A 907 -0.05 -49.26 -19.43
C THR A 907 0.14 -50.75 -19.71
N GLU A 908 0.34 -51.15 -20.98
CA GLU A 908 0.61 -52.55 -21.35
C GLU A 908 1.91 -53.06 -20.70
N ASP A 909 2.87 -52.20 -20.46
CA ASP A 909 4.18 -52.55 -19.84
C ASP A 909 4.15 -52.61 -18.31
N THR A 910 3.12 -52.05 -17.67
CA THR A 910 2.95 -52.05 -16.20
C THR A 910 1.52 -52.48 -15.85
N PRO A 911 1.21 -53.78 -15.87
CA PRO A 911 -0.12 -54.26 -15.53
C PRO A 911 -0.39 -54.08 -14.03
N ILE A 912 -1.09 -53.01 -13.68
CA ILE A 912 -1.57 -52.78 -12.33
C ILE A 912 -2.92 -53.50 -12.19
N ILE A 913 -3.08 -54.27 -11.13
CA ILE A 913 -4.39 -54.84 -10.77
C ILE A 913 -5.13 -53.79 -9.99
N VAL A 914 -5.79 -52.89 -10.70
CA VAL A 914 -6.46 -51.66 -10.17
C VAL A 914 -7.38 -52.02 -8.99
N GLU A 915 -8.22 -53.02 -9.13
CA GLU A 915 -9.13 -53.51 -8.09
C GLU A 915 -8.42 -53.87 -6.77
N ARG A 916 -7.23 -54.43 -6.84
CA ARG A 916 -6.44 -54.73 -5.63
C ARG A 916 -5.84 -53.49 -4.98
N VAL A 917 -5.33 -52.56 -5.78
CA VAL A 917 -4.78 -51.29 -5.27
C VAL A 917 -5.86 -50.53 -4.52
N VAL A 918 -7.04 -50.40 -5.12
CA VAL A 918 -8.19 -49.72 -4.54
C VAL A 918 -8.69 -50.40 -3.28
N ALA A 919 -8.77 -51.76 -3.28
CA ALA A 919 -9.18 -52.50 -2.11
C ALA A 919 -8.18 -52.36 -0.94
N ASP A 920 -6.86 -52.44 -1.21
CA ASP A 920 -5.82 -52.25 -0.21
C ASP A 920 -5.80 -50.84 0.38
N ILE A 921 -6.07 -49.82 -0.43
CA ILE A 921 -6.20 -48.44 0.03
C ILE A 921 -7.43 -48.29 0.91
N ASP A 922 -8.59 -48.72 0.42
CA ASP A 922 -9.87 -48.64 1.15
C ASP A 922 -9.78 -49.32 2.53
N GLU A 923 -9.30 -50.59 2.60
CA GLU A 923 -9.22 -51.34 3.85
C GLU A 923 -8.28 -50.65 4.86
N ASN A 924 -7.11 -50.24 4.43
CA ASN A 924 -6.10 -49.66 5.31
C ASN A 924 -6.41 -48.23 5.75
N VAL A 925 -7.02 -47.45 4.88
CA VAL A 925 -7.42 -46.07 5.22
C VAL A 925 -8.62 -46.08 6.19
N VAL A 926 -9.63 -46.89 5.94
CA VAL A 926 -10.78 -47.03 6.85
C VAL A 926 -10.34 -47.45 8.26
N ALA A 927 -9.33 -48.34 8.36
CA ALA A 927 -8.80 -48.73 9.65
C ALA A 927 -8.18 -47.55 10.43
N ILE A 928 -7.51 -46.63 9.74
CA ILE A 928 -6.92 -45.42 10.35
C ILE A 928 -8.00 -44.42 10.69
N VAL A 929 -8.91 -44.13 9.75
CA VAL A 929 -10.00 -43.15 9.96
C VAL A 929 -10.88 -43.52 11.17
N ARG A 930 -11.19 -44.84 11.35
CA ARG A 930 -11.96 -45.29 12.52
C ARG A 930 -11.20 -45.16 13.85
N LYS A 931 -9.89 -45.08 13.83
CA LYS A 931 -9.03 -44.97 15.02
C LYS A 931 -9.01 -43.52 15.59
N PHE A 932 -9.28 -42.51 14.76
CA PHE A 932 -9.20 -41.13 15.14
C PHE A 932 -10.56 -40.44 14.93
N LYS A 933 -11.03 -39.76 15.95
CA LYS A 933 -12.19 -38.87 15.81
C LYS A 933 -11.76 -37.65 15.01
N ASP A 934 -12.46 -37.33 13.91
CA ASP A 934 -12.07 -36.27 12.95
C ASP A 934 -10.63 -36.48 12.39
N ALA A 935 -10.39 -37.63 11.76
CA ALA A 935 -9.05 -38.08 11.30
C ALA A 935 -8.35 -37.02 10.40
N PHE A 936 -9.09 -36.31 9.54
CA PHE A 936 -8.55 -35.34 8.60
C PHE A 936 -8.30 -33.93 9.21
N LYS A 937 -8.75 -33.69 10.46
CA LYS A 937 -8.37 -32.52 11.26
C LYS A 937 -7.17 -32.75 12.16
N SER A 938 -6.77 -34.03 12.34
CA SER A 938 -5.64 -34.42 13.19
C SER A 938 -4.35 -34.58 12.38
N ILE A 939 -3.33 -33.76 12.65
CA ILE A 939 -2.02 -33.81 12.00
C ILE A 939 -1.39 -35.23 12.16
N THR A 940 -1.61 -35.88 13.29
CA THR A 940 -1.09 -37.24 13.54
C THR A 940 -1.78 -38.26 12.66
N ALA A 941 -3.10 -38.20 12.54
CA ALA A 941 -3.87 -39.11 11.69
C ALA A 941 -3.56 -38.87 10.19
N GLN A 942 -3.46 -37.67 9.74
CA GLN A 942 -3.03 -37.35 8.36
C GLN A 942 -1.65 -37.91 8.04
N ARG A 943 -0.70 -37.82 8.98
CA ARG A 943 0.64 -38.44 8.80
C ARG A 943 0.57 -39.96 8.73
N GLU A 944 -0.26 -40.59 9.54
CA GLU A 944 -0.46 -42.04 9.47
C GLU A 944 -1.10 -42.49 8.15
N ILE A 945 -2.13 -41.74 7.67
CA ILE A 945 -2.77 -42.01 6.37
C ILE A 945 -1.76 -41.85 5.24
N LYS A 946 -1.04 -40.72 5.17
CA LYS A 946 -0.01 -40.50 4.14
C LYS A 946 1.10 -41.52 4.16
N LYS A 947 1.56 -41.91 5.35
CA LYS A 947 2.58 -42.96 5.50
C LYS A 947 2.08 -44.33 4.99
N LYS A 948 0.82 -44.66 5.29
CA LYS A 948 0.24 -45.92 4.87
C LYS A 948 -0.04 -45.94 3.37
N LEU A 949 -0.60 -44.88 2.82
CA LEU A 949 -0.82 -44.74 1.37
C LEU A 949 0.50 -44.84 0.59
N ARG A 950 1.55 -44.16 1.08
CA ARG A 950 2.89 -44.27 0.48
C ARG A 950 3.45 -45.69 0.53
N SER A 951 3.24 -46.41 1.62
CA SER A 951 3.64 -47.79 1.75
C SER A 951 2.90 -48.69 0.75
N ILE A 952 1.59 -48.47 0.55
CA ILE A 952 0.80 -49.22 -0.40
C ILE A 952 1.28 -48.93 -1.84
N LEU A 953 1.30 -47.69 -2.24
CA LEU A 953 1.61 -47.30 -3.62
C LEU A 953 3.08 -47.59 -3.97
N TRP A 954 4.04 -47.16 -3.15
CA TRP A 954 5.48 -47.22 -3.48
C TRP A 954 6.13 -48.54 -3.20
N VAL A 955 5.69 -49.22 -2.14
CA VAL A 955 6.33 -50.49 -1.72
C VAL A 955 5.58 -51.69 -2.31
N ASN A 956 4.25 -51.74 -2.15
CA ASN A 956 3.49 -52.92 -2.58
C ASN A 956 3.26 -52.93 -4.09
N TYR A 957 2.97 -51.78 -4.68
CA TYR A 957 2.58 -51.68 -6.11
C TYR A 957 3.59 -50.98 -7.00
N GLN A 958 4.71 -50.51 -6.46
CA GLN A 958 5.81 -49.82 -7.17
C GLN A 958 5.38 -48.54 -7.92
N ILE A 959 4.22 -47.98 -7.60
CA ILE A 959 3.71 -46.71 -8.14
C ILE A 959 4.39 -45.58 -7.38
N LYS A 960 5.48 -45.01 -7.93
CA LYS A 960 6.32 -44.00 -7.29
C LYS A 960 6.02 -42.60 -7.78
N ASP A 961 4.97 -42.42 -8.56
CA ASP A 961 4.53 -41.12 -9.07
C ASP A 961 3.93 -40.28 -7.93
N GLN A 962 4.49 -39.10 -7.73
CA GLN A 962 4.07 -38.20 -6.66
C GLN A 962 2.70 -37.57 -6.97
N GLU A 963 2.39 -37.32 -8.23
CA GLU A 963 1.11 -36.72 -8.65
C GLU A 963 -0.04 -37.73 -8.41
N VAL A 964 0.19 -38.99 -8.72
CA VAL A 964 -0.76 -40.06 -8.44
C VAL A 964 -0.97 -40.23 -6.93
N PHE A 965 0.10 -40.12 -6.16
CA PHE A 965 0.01 -40.20 -4.69
C PHE A 965 -0.85 -39.02 -4.14
N ASP A 966 -0.62 -37.81 -4.62
CA ASP A 966 -1.30 -36.64 -4.12
C ASP A 966 -2.79 -36.64 -4.51
N LYS A 967 -3.14 -37.05 -5.76
CA LYS A 967 -4.53 -37.28 -6.19
C LYS A 967 -5.24 -38.35 -5.38
N ALA A 968 -4.57 -39.48 -5.14
CA ALA A 968 -5.15 -40.55 -4.35
C ALA A 968 -5.39 -40.08 -2.89
N TYR A 969 -4.48 -39.32 -2.32
CA TYR A 969 -4.66 -38.73 -0.99
C TYR A 969 -5.83 -37.77 -0.95
N GLN A 970 -6.00 -36.91 -1.96
CA GLN A 970 -7.13 -35.98 -2.08
C GLN A 970 -8.46 -36.73 -2.11
N TYR A 971 -8.58 -37.79 -2.92
CA TYR A 971 -9.81 -38.61 -2.95
C TYR A 971 -10.10 -39.26 -1.60
N ILE A 972 -9.06 -39.69 -0.90
CA ILE A 972 -9.20 -40.24 0.45
C ILE A 972 -9.71 -39.15 1.43
N GLU A 973 -9.16 -37.95 1.40
CA GLU A 973 -9.54 -36.86 2.29
C GLU A 973 -10.97 -36.36 1.99
N MET A 974 -11.40 -36.41 0.74
CA MET A 974 -12.72 -35.95 0.29
C MET A 974 -13.84 -36.93 0.65
N TYR A 975 -13.59 -38.20 0.55
CA TYR A 975 -14.67 -39.22 0.64
C TYR A 975 -14.67 -40.04 1.91
N TYR A 976 -13.58 -40.13 2.66
CA TYR A 976 -13.49 -40.87 3.91
C TYR A 976 -13.58 -39.95 5.13
#